data_a3e44b48d2d1728ae9fe9a75e8cd28bf
#
_entry.id   a3e44b48d2d1728ae9fe9a75e8cd28bf
#
_cell.length_a   1.000
_cell.length_b   1.000
_cell.length_c   1.000
_cell.angle_alpha   90.00
_cell.angle_beta   90.00
_cell.angle_gamma   90.00
#
_symmetry.space_group_name_H-M   'P 1'
#
loop_
_entity.id
_entity.type
_entity.pdbx_description
1 polymer ?
#
loop_
_entity_poly.entity_id
_entity_poly.type
_entity_poly.pdbx_seq_one_letter_code
_entity_poly.pdbx_strand_id
1 'polypeptide(L)'
;MSAPGRIGADAADRWLDEAAALPGTKRTEWLSTLHADRDAALDALLESAERRMARELALVTDAIDAVHAAAHAAGSGVRAARASRILAHALAYAGRLEDALAAADRSRGEAIASGSTVDAARADVAAMHPLAKSGRPFDAAERGARARDSLRAAGEAVLAARAEVNLANVLRLLGRNAEALASLDAALATLGRDDHVAGQIENSRGEALLALGRIADAEATFARAAELLGRARQGFAAGIVLGNLADLRARAGHAASAIASFADARTLLIAEGAAGHAARLDVEEAELLETIGAADDALEAARRASIALERAGHAWECARAEDVVARSLLALGRPGDAALAAERASQRWQRLGNPAQSALALLPAAAADAAGGRAEEAVKRADAAAAGTDDEIARARAKQHAAAWAVEAGLADAPARVLAAVEDAQRLGIAPLIADSIETRAAMRLAAGDATGAGADAIAAIGITEELRGSLQAERLRGAAIGRRSRVAAIAVRAAIRSGSPAAALEAVERTRDRGLLDSMLAAAGASDDPAARALEAELEAAYARLSMPPRPGERRVALDEWRSSFREIESRLEALRPVAEPRATLAPAAAAAVLRTGEVLLAWHADDDAATCFAVHPSGEIEATVACRTADARAAADRLGFLLRRPALAGSPQRDERIRREIDECAARLRELLVDPLPESARRASARIVIPYGPLCDVPFHAIDRGRGAPRTSYAPSLSAFVARRRSPGARDAGARTALVVSVADSFAPRIESEGAEIAAILRQAGTEVTELGGAHATAAAFADAAPRAALLHVATHGRFDSAHPAAAGIRMADRWIGARELARLGVSGANVVLSGCETGRVHVGPGHETSGVLRALCGAGIAEAIATMWPTHDAEGAALMTAFHRAWSVSPRSANQPTMADLLHELQRDADNRGVPFAHWAAFFALSH
;
A
#
# COMPACT_ATOMS: atom_id res chain seq x y z
N MET A 1 -28.56 26.56 61.82
CA MET A 1 -29.13 25.61 60.86
C MET A 1 -27.98 25.14 59.99
N SER A 2 -27.50 23.94 60.27
CA SER A 2 -26.46 23.29 59.46
C SER A 2 -27.02 23.06 58.09
N ALA A 3 -26.25 23.36 57.02
CA ALA A 3 -26.61 23.04 55.63
C ALA A 3 -26.91 21.54 55.52
N PRO A 4 -27.95 21.12 54.76
CA PRO A 4 -28.25 19.70 54.56
C PRO A 4 -27.03 19.04 53.95
N GLY A 5 -26.50 17.99 54.63
CA GLY A 5 -25.30 17.26 54.19
C GLY A 5 -25.51 16.66 52.81
N ARG A 6 -24.66 17.02 51.88
CA ARG A 6 -24.62 16.44 50.52
C ARG A 6 -24.38 14.93 50.65
N ILE A 7 -25.28 14.11 50.11
CA ILE A 7 -25.11 12.67 50.06
C ILE A 7 -23.94 12.36 49.16
N GLY A 8 -22.97 11.57 49.64
CA GLY A 8 -21.77 11.22 48.93
C GLY A 8 -22.08 10.33 47.68
N ALA A 9 -21.30 10.49 46.64
CA ALA A 9 -21.49 9.75 45.38
C ALA A 9 -21.48 8.21 45.60
N ASP A 10 -20.57 7.70 46.44
CA ASP A 10 -20.47 6.26 46.75
C ASP A 10 -21.73 5.70 47.44
N ALA A 11 -22.39 6.52 48.24
CA ALA A 11 -23.66 6.10 48.87
C ALA A 11 -24.78 6.02 47.83
N ALA A 12 -24.87 7.01 46.95
CA ALA A 12 -25.83 7.03 45.86
C ALA A 12 -25.62 5.87 44.87
N ASP A 13 -24.37 5.54 44.57
CA ASP A 13 -24.01 4.43 43.69
C ASP A 13 -24.44 3.08 44.29
N ARG A 14 -24.16 2.83 45.58
CA ARG A 14 -24.66 1.64 46.29
C ARG A 14 -26.18 1.57 46.33
N TRP A 15 -26.87 2.69 46.57
CA TRP A 15 -28.33 2.73 46.56
C TRP A 15 -28.93 2.40 45.20
N LEU A 16 -28.29 2.79 44.12
CA LEU A 16 -28.72 2.46 42.78
C LEU A 16 -28.55 0.97 42.49
N ASP A 17 -27.42 0.35 42.96
CA ASP A 17 -27.19 -1.10 42.88
C ASP A 17 -28.25 -1.89 43.69
N GLU A 18 -28.54 -1.47 44.91
CA GLU A 18 -29.55 -2.07 45.74
C GLU A 18 -30.94 -1.95 45.10
N ALA A 19 -31.28 -0.77 44.53
CA ALA A 19 -32.55 -0.58 43.84
C ALA A 19 -32.68 -1.51 42.62
N ALA A 20 -31.61 -1.71 41.86
CA ALA A 20 -31.62 -2.63 40.73
C ALA A 20 -31.84 -4.12 41.14
N ALA A 21 -31.24 -4.49 42.28
CA ALA A 21 -31.32 -5.87 42.79
C ALA A 21 -32.67 -6.27 43.38
N LEU A 22 -33.52 -5.28 43.78
CA LEU A 22 -34.80 -5.53 44.41
C LEU A 22 -35.91 -5.87 43.39
N PRO A 23 -36.92 -6.72 43.72
CA PRO A 23 -38.13 -6.88 42.92
C PRO A 23 -38.92 -5.56 42.78
N GLY A 24 -39.53 -5.30 41.64
CA GLY A 24 -40.14 -4.01 41.30
C GLY A 24 -41.07 -3.42 42.36
N THR A 25 -41.90 -4.21 42.98
CA THR A 25 -42.87 -3.80 44.03
C THR A 25 -42.19 -3.34 45.33
N LYS A 26 -41.05 -3.90 45.69
CA LYS A 26 -40.26 -3.55 46.90
C LYS A 26 -39.31 -2.37 46.67
N ARG A 27 -38.95 -2.04 45.43
CA ARG A 27 -38.02 -0.95 45.09
C ARG A 27 -38.57 0.40 45.57
N THR A 28 -39.85 0.69 45.26
CA THR A 28 -40.46 1.98 45.62
C THR A 28 -40.61 2.15 47.13
N GLU A 29 -41.00 1.05 47.87
CA GLU A 29 -41.11 1.04 49.32
C GLU A 29 -39.72 1.31 49.95
N TRP A 30 -38.70 0.58 49.52
CA TRP A 30 -37.34 0.71 50.00
C TRP A 30 -36.80 2.12 49.76
N LEU A 31 -36.98 2.74 48.58
CA LEU A 31 -36.62 4.08 48.25
C LEU A 31 -37.26 5.14 49.16
N SER A 32 -38.49 4.88 49.62
CA SER A 32 -39.20 5.77 50.57
C SER A 32 -38.62 5.76 51.99
N THR A 33 -37.77 4.78 52.32
CA THR A 33 -37.12 4.66 53.66
C THR A 33 -35.64 5.00 53.70
N LEU A 34 -35.03 5.29 52.58
CA LEU A 34 -33.59 5.43 52.37
C LEU A 34 -32.93 6.59 53.15
N HIS A 35 -33.61 7.72 53.32
CA HIS A 35 -33.08 8.93 53.95
C HIS A 35 -34.17 9.84 54.48
N ALA A 36 -33.88 10.58 55.57
CA ALA A 36 -34.82 11.53 56.14
C ALA A 36 -35.17 12.69 55.19
N ASP A 37 -34.20 13.14 54.40
CA ASP A 37 -34.40 14.06 53.26
C ASP A 37 -34.58 13.29 51.98
N ARG A 38 -35.81 13.02 51.62
CA ARG A 38 -36.20 12.25 50.42
C ARG A 38 -35.78 12.96 49.15
N ASP A 39 -35.85 14.26 49.10
CA ASP A 39 -35.53 15.03 47.92
C ASP A 39 -34.03 14.95 47.62
N ALA A 40 -33.18 15.08 48.64
CA ALA A 40 -31.73 14.91 48.49
C ALA A 40 -31.35 13.49 48.07
N ALA A 41 -32.07 12.45 48.57
CA ALA A 41 -31.84 11.07 48.20
C ALA A 41 -32.20 10.81 46.72
N LEU A 42 -33.31 11.33 46.24
CA LEU A 42 -33.73 11.22 44.83
C LEU A 42 -32.79 11.97 43.91
N ASP A 43 -32.32 13.17 44.26
CA ASP A 43 -31.34 13.91 43.48
C ASP A 43 -30.02 13.15 43.37
N ALA A 44 -29.52 12.56 44.46
CA ALA A 44 -28.29 11.77 44.47
C ALA A 44 -28.41 10.50 43.59
N LEU A 45 -29.56 9.80 43.63
CA LEU A 45 -29.83 8.65 42.78
C LEU A 45 -29.91 9.00 41.28
N LEU A 46 -30.58 10.10 40.94
CA LEU A 46 -30.68 10.60 39.59
C LEU A 46 -29.31 11.03 39.05
N GLU A 47 -28.47 11.67 39.85
CA GLU A 47 -27.09 11.99 39.49
C GLU A 47 -26.23 10.73 39.29
N SER A 48 -26.38 9.72 40.18
CA SER A 48 -25.71 8.42 40.02
C SER A 48 -26.12 7.73 38.71
N ALA A 49 -27.43 7.68 38.41
CA ALA A 49 -27.94 7.07 37.19
C ALA A 49 -27.40 7.80 35.94
N GLU A 50 -27.35 9.12 35.92
CA GLU A 50 -26.77 9.90 34.80
C GLU A 50 -25.28 9.62 34.61
N ARG A 51 -24.48 9.52 35.67
CA ARG A 51 -23.03 9.19 35.61
C ARG A 51 -22.78 7.77 35.08
N ARG A 52 -23.59 6.79 35.52
CA ARG A 52 -23.38 5.36 35.28
C ARG A 52 -24.03 4.86 33.96
N MET A 53 -24.93 5.61 33.35
CA MET A 53 -25.73 5.22 32.20
C MET A 53 -24.89 4.70 31.03
N ALA A 54 -23.76 5.33 30.74
CA ALA A 54 -22.91 4.93 29.62
C ALA A 54 -22.17 3.59 29.84
N ARG A 55 -21.95 3.18 31.11
CA ARG A 55 -21.16 1.99 31.46
C ARG A 55 -22.01 0.83 31.92
N GLU A 56 -23.16 1.12 32.51
CA GLU A 56 -24.00 0.15 33.22
C GLU A 56 -25.48 0.30 32.80
N LEU A 57 -25.71 0.32 31.51
CA LEU A 57 -27.01 0.61 30.88
C LEU A 57 -28.16 -0.25 31.43
N ALA A 58 -27.94 -1.57 31.59
CA ALA A 58 -28.95 -2.49 32.10
C ALA A 58 -29.36 -2.17 33.54
N LEU A 59 -28.38 -1.91 34.40
CA LEU A 59 -28.61 -1.56 35.78
C LEU A 59 -29.42 -0.25 35.93
N VAL A 60 -29.05 0.78 35.14
CA VAL A 60 -29.78 2.06 35.17
C VAL A 60 -31.20 1.85 34.65
N THR A 61 -31.40 1.10 33.58
CA THR A 61 -32.74 0.82 33.03
C THR A 61 -33.63 0.10 34.04
N ASP A 62 -33.07 -0.85 34.80
CA ASP A 62 -33.79 -1.60 35.78
C ASP A 62 -34.17 -0.82 37.07
N ALA A 63 -33.28 0.13 37.47
CA ALA A 63 -33.50 0.91 38.68
C ALA A 63 -34.35 2.16 38.49
N ILE A 64 -34.26 2.82 37.31
CA ILE A 64 -34.79 4.17 37.11
C ILE A 64 -36.31 4.27 37.15
N ASP A 65 -37.06 3.21 36.80
CA ASP A 65 -38.50 3.20 36.93
C ASP A 65 -38.94 3.26 38.39
N ALA A 66 -38.19 2.64 39.30
CA ALA A 66 -38.48 2.70 40.71
C ALA A 66 -38.15 4.11 41.29
N VAL A 67 -37.07 4.73 40.80
CA VAL A 67 -36.74 6.13 41.18
C VAL A 67 -37.83 7.07 40.70
N HIS A 68 -38.36 6.86 39.46
CA HIS A 68 -39.51 7.59 38.92
C HIS A 68 -40.74 7.45 39.82
N ALA A 69 -41.11 6.21 40.14
CA ALA A 69 -42.27 5.97 41.01
C ALA A 69 -42.10 6.59 42.42
N ALA A 70 -40.89 6.54 42.99
CA ALA A 70 -40.61 7.18 44.28
C ALA A 70 -40.70 8.70 44.21
N ALA A 71 -40.20 9.32 43.13
CA ALA A 71 -40.30 10.75 42.88
C ALA A 71 -41.75 11.21 42.72
N HIS A 72 -42.58 10.42 42.05
CA HIS A 72 -44.01 10.69 41.89
C HIS A 72 -44.74 10.58 43.25
N ALA A 73 -44.48 9.52 44.02
CA ALA A 73 -45.04 9.34 45.37
C ALA A 73 -44.65 10.45 46.35
N ALA A 74 -43.43 11.04 46.17
CA ALA A 74 -42.97 12.20 46.95
C ALA A 74 -43.58 13.53 46.50
N GLY A 75 -44.43 13.54 45.46
CA GLY A 75 -45.00 14.76 44.87
C GLY A 75 -44.03 15.63 44.12
N SER A 76 -42.83 15.10 43.74
CA SER A 76 -41.79 15.83 43.07
C SER A 76 -41.84 15.61 41.55
N GLY A 77 -42.75 16.30 40.89
CA GLY A 77 -42.93 16.19 39.44
C GLY A 77 -41.70 16.53 38.60
N VAL A 78 -40.85 17.45 39.07
CA VAL A 78 -39.56 17.78 38.39
C VAL A 78 -38.58 16.59 38.42
N ARG A 79 -38.49 15.88 39.56
CA ARG A 79 -37.62 14.71 39.71
C ARG A 79 -38.21 13.52 38.92
N ALA A 80 -39.53 13.38 38.93
CA ALA A 80 -40.16 12.35 38.08
C ALA A 80 -39.89 12.60 36.62
N ALA A 81 -40.00 13.83 36.12
CA ALA A 81 -39.64 14.19 34.75
C ALA A 81 -38.16 13.92 34.45
N ARG A 82 -37.24 14.20 35.37
CA ARG A 82 -35.82 13.88 35.22
C ARG A 82 -35.59 12.36 35.12
N ALA A 83 -36.24 11.54 35.96
CA ALA A 83 -36.16 10.09 35.90
C ALA A 83 -36.68 9.55 34.58
N SER A 84 -37.85 10.02 34.08
CA SER A 84 -38.41 9.65 32.78
C SER A 84 -37.46 10.03 31.64
N ARG A 85 -36.77 11.16 31.71
CA ARG A 85 -35.76 11.58 30.71
C ARG A 85 -34.53 10.68 30.72
N ILE A 86 -34.04 10.29 31.90
CA ILE A 86 -32.92 9.33 32.02
C ILE A 86 -33.32 7.99 31.42
N LEU A 87 -34.55 7.51 31.72
CA LEU A 87 -35.07 6.29 31.11
C LEU A 87 -35.13 6.39 29.59
N ALA A 88 -35.59 7.51 29.05
CA ALA A 88 -35.65 7.75 27.62
C ALA A 88 -34.25 7.59 26.95
N HIS A 89 -33.23 8.17 27.56
CA HIS A 89 -31.86 7.99 27.07
C HIS A 89 -31.39 6.54 27.16
N ALA A 90 -31.61 5.88 28.30
CA ALA A 90 -31.23 4.48 28.50
C ALA A 90 -31.89 3.54 27.49
N LEU A 91 -33.19 3.70 27.27
CA LEU A 91 -33.93 2.90 26.27
C LEU A 91 -33.48 3.19 24.84
N ALA A 92 -33.18 4.44 24.51
CA ALA A 92 -32.64 4.79 23.21
C ALA A 92 -31.27 4.11 22.96
N TYR A 93 -30.39 4.09 23.94
CA TYR A 93 -29.10 3.37 23.85
C TYR A 93 -29.30 1.84 23.78
N ALA A 94 -30.35 1.30 24.41
CA ALA A 94 -30.71 -0.12 24.29
C ALA A 94 -31.39 -0.48 22.96
N GLY A 95 -31.60 0.48 22.06
CA GLY A 95 -32.29 0.28 20.77
C GLY A 95 -33.82 0.16 20.87
N ARG A 96 -34.40 0.37 22.06
CA ARG A 96 -35.85 0.32 22.30
C ARG A 96 -36.49 1.66 21.98
N LEU A 97 -36.52 2.03 20.69
CA LEU A 97 -36.83 3.39 20.24
C LEU A 97 -38.25 3.86 20.56
N GLU A 98 -39.27 3.02 20.42
CA GLU A 98 -40.67 3.37 20.76
C GLU A 98 -40.85 3.59 22.27
N ASP A 99 -40.25 2.73 23.09
CA ASP A 99 -40.28 2.88 24.56
C ASP A 99 -39.53 4.15 25.00
N ALA A 100 -38.43 4.46 24.33
CA ALA A 100 -37.65 5.70 24.57
C ALA A 100 -38.49 6.94 24.27
N LEU A 101 -39.25 6.94 23.17
CA LEU A 101 -40.17 8.04 22.82
C LEU A 101 -41.27 8.19 23.84
N ALA A 102 -41.90 7.06 24.25
CA ALA A 102 -42.95 7.10 25.29
C ALA A 102 -42.41 7.68 26.62
N ALA A 103 -41.18 7.31 27.02
CA ALA A 103 -40.52 7.85 28.21
C ALA A 103 -40.18 9.35 28.06
N ALA A 104 -39.74 9.81 26.91
CA ALA A 104 -39.48 11.21 26.64
C ALA A 104 -40.77 12.06 26.65
N ASP A 105 -41.87 11.53 26.07
CA ASP A 105 -43.16 12.21 26.08
C ASP A 105 -43.76 12.27 27.48
N ARG A 106 -43.62 11.23 28.30
CA ARG A 106 -43.94 11.23 29.73
C ARG A 106 -43.15 12.30 30.49
N SER A 107 -41.83 12.32 30.31
CA SER A 107 -40.95 13.34 30.91
C SER A 107 -41.41 14.75 30.58
N ARG A 108 -41.75 14.99 29.31
CA ARG A 108 -42.27 16.32 28.87
C ARG A 108 -43.61 16.69 29.53
N GLY A 109 -44.54 15.74 29.63
CA GLY A 109 -45.82 15.92 30.29
C GLY A 109 -45.66 16.26 31.78
N GLU A 110 -44.84 15.55 32.50
CA GLU A 110 -44.53 15.75 33.91
C GLU A 110 -43.80 17.10 34.15
N ALA A 111 -42.87 17.49 33.27
CA ALA A 111 -42.19 18.79 33.33
C ALA A 111 -43.17 19.95 33.13
N ILE A 112 -44.08 19.86 32.16
CA ILE A 112 -45.10 20.87 31.92
C ILE A 112 -46.07 20.96 33.13
N ALA A 113 -46.53 19.82 33.66
CA ALA A 113 -47.39 19.80 34.81
C ALA A 113 -46.73 20.39 36.09
N SER A 114 -45.42 20.36 36.15
CA SER A 114 -44.62 20.93 37.25
C SER A 114 -44.17 22.36 36.99
N GLY A 115 -44.59 22.97 35.83
CA GLY A 115 -44.22 24.33 35.45
C GLY A 115 -42.78 24.53 35.01
N SER A 116 -42.02 23.42 34.77
CA SER A 116 -40.61 23.46 34.32
C SER A 116 -40.48 23.50 32.81
N THR A 117 -40.33 24.67 32.23
CA THR A 117 -40.11 24.86 30.78
C THR A 117 -38.72 24.31 30.35
N VAL A 118 -37.74 24.40 31.24
CA VAL A 118 -36.37 23.90 30.99
C VAL A 118 -36.37 22.37 30.90
N ASP A 119 -37.03 21.64 31.84
CA ASP A 119 -37.08 20.20 31.81
C ASP A 119 -37.96 19.69 30.67
N ALA A 120 -39.01 20.38 30.32
CA ALA A 120 -39.82 20.08 29.12
C ALA A 120 -38.96 20.16 27.84
N ALA A 121 -38.12 21.20 27.71
CA ALA A 121 -37.19 21.32 26.57
C ALA A 121 -36.11 20.21 26.59
N ARG A 122 -35.61 19.86 27.76
CA ARG A 122 -34.64 18.72 27.90
C ARG A 122 -35.27 17.39 27.49
N ALA A 123 -36.56 17.20 27.78
CA ALA A 123 -37.30 16.02 27.31
C ALA A 123 -37.48 16.01 25.77
N ASP A 124 -37.74 17.15 25.16
CA ASP A 124 -37.76 17.28 23.69
C ASP A 124 -36.40 16.96 23.08
N VAL A 125 -35.26 17.36 23.69
CA VAL A 125 -33.92 16.97 23.27
C VAL A 125 -33.71 15.45 23.38
N ALA A 126 -34.17 14.81 24.46
CA ALA A 126 -34.07 13.36 24.64
C ALA A 126 -34.87 12.57 23.57
N ALA A 127 -35.95 13.11 23.05
CA ALA A 127 -36.75 12.51 21.98
C ALA A 127 -36.10 12.58 20.58
N MET A 128 -35.12 13.46 20.35
CA MET A 128 -34.54 13.71 19.01
C MET A 128 -33.88 12.47 18.42
N HIS A 129 -33.03 11.80 19.19
CA HIS A 129 -32.29 10.62 18.73
C HIS A 129 -33.23 9.45 18.39
N PRO A 130 -34.14 9.01 19.26
CA PRO A 130 -35.08 7.95 18.90
C PRO A 130 -36.01 8.31 17.73
N LEU A 131 -36.47 9.55 17.60
CA LEU A 131 -37.22 10.00 16.42
C LEU A 131 -36.43 9.87 15.13
N ALA A 132 -35.20 10.36 15.14
CA ALA A 132 -34.32 10.29 13.96
C ALA A 132 -34.05 8.84 13.53
N LYS A 133 -33.78 7.95 14.50
CA LYS A 133 -33.54 6.52 14.26
C LYS A 133 -34.79 5.73 13.85
N SER A 134 -35.99 6.17 14.27
CA SER A 134 -37.28 5.59 13.83
C SER A 134 -37.75 6.09 12.46
N GLY A 135 -36.89 6.77 11.69
CA GLY A 135 -37.24 7.29 10.35
C GLY A 135 -38.10 8.56 10.38
N ARG A 136 -38.12 9.30 11.50
CA ARG A 136 -38.89 10.53 11.71
C ARG A 136 -37.97 11.75 11.94
N PRO A 137 -36.98 12.04 11.07
CA PRO A 137 -36.02 13.11 11.27
C PRO A 137 -36.63 14.50 11.21
N PHE A 138 -37.74 14.70 10.50
CA PHE A 138 -38.45 15.96 10.49
C PHE A 138 -39.05 16.30 11.86
N ASP A 139 -39.70 15.33 12.52
CA ASP A 139 -40.24 15.51 13.87
C ASP A 139 -39.13 15.76 14.90
N ALA A 140 -37.98 15.06 14.73
CA ALA A 140 -36.79 15.30 15.55
C ALA A 140 -36.27 16.74 15.41
N ALA A 141 -36.19 17.26 14.18
CA ALA A 141 -35.75 18.65 13.93
C ALA A 141 -36.72 19.68 14.50
N GLU A 142 -38.02 19.45 14.40
CA GLU A 142 -39.02 20.34 14.97
C GLU A 142 -38.93 20.40 16.49
N ARG A 143 -38.81 19.23 17.17
CA ARG A 143 -38.62 19.16 18.64
C ARG A 143 -37.33 19.82 19.09
N GLY A 144 -36.23 19.57 18.35
CA GLY A 144 -34.92 20.17 18.61
C GLY A 144 -34.94 21.72 18.49
N ALA A 145 -35.57 22.25 17.44
CA ALA A 145 -35.70 23.69 17.27
C ALA A 145 -36.53 24.32 18.41
N ARG A 146 -37.67 23.73 18.75
CA ARG A 146 -38.53 24.17 19.88
C ARG A 146 -37.77 24.12 21.22
N ALA A 147 -37.04 23.06 21.48
CA ALA A 147 -36.24 22.90 22.70
C ALA A 147 -35.16 23.98 22.78
N ARG A 148 -34.42 24.20 21.72
CA ARG A 148 -33.42 25.28 21.63
C ARG A 148 -34.01 26.64 21.95
N ASP A 149 -35.12 27.00 21.31
CA ASP A 149 -35.73 28.31 21.47
C ASP A 149 -36.29 28.51 22.90
N SER A 150 -36.88 27.47 23.47
CA SER A 150 -37.34 27.46 24.88
C SER A 150 -36.18 27.61 25.89
N LEU A 151 -35.06 26.93 25.65
CA LEU A 151 -33.88 27.05 26.52
C LEU A 151 -33.22 28.42 26.40
N ARG A 152 -33.15 28.99 25.19
CA ARG A 152 -32.67 30.37 24.99
C ARG A 152 -33.58 31.39 25.72
N ALA A 153 -34.87 31.24 25.60
CA ALA A 153 -35.84 32.13 26.29
C ALA A 153 -35.74 32.04 27.82
N ALA A 154 -35.37 30.85 28.35
CA ALA A 154 -35.12 30.61 29.76
C ALA A 154 -33.73 31.08 30.27
N GLY A 155 -32.87 31.61 29.37
CA GLY A 155 -31.50 32.04 29.69
C GLY A 155 -30.49 30.90 29.87
N GLU A 156 -30.86 29.68 29.52
CA GLU A 156 -30.06 28.45 29.64
C GLU A 156 -29.12 28.27 28.46
N ALA A 157 -28.15 29.16 28.29
CA ALA A 157 -27.29 29.26 27.12
C ALA A 157 -26.52 27.96 26.84
N VAL A 158 -25.99 27.27 27.90
CA VAL A 158 -25.25 26.01 27.77
C VAL A 158 -26.15 24.87 27.31
N LEU A 159 -27.37 24.77 27.85
CA LEU A 159 -28.31 23.73 27.47
C LEU A 159 -28.85 24.00 26.05
N ALA A 160 -29.07 25.23 25.67
CA ALA A 160 -29.44 25.62 24.32
C ALA A 160 -28.36 25.24 23.31
N ALA A 161 -27.08 25.49 23.61
CA ALA A 161 -25.97 25.13 22.75
C ALA A 161 -25.83 23.59 22.61
N ARG A 162 -26.07 22.83 23.67
CA ARG A 162 -26.15 21.34 23.56
C ARG A 162 -27.32 20.86 22.71
N ALA A 163 -28.48 21.52 22.81
CA ALA A 163 -29.62 21.24 21.94
C ALA A 163 -29.30 21.53 20.47
N GLU A 164 -28.53 22.58 20.19
CA GLU A 164 -28.06 22.91 18.85
C GLU A 164 -27.14 21.85 18.25
N VAL A 165 -26.22 21.27 19.04
CA VAL A 165 -25.37 20.17 18.57
C VAL A 165 -26.23 18.97 18.13
N ASN A 166 -27.22 18.59 18.94
CA ASN A 166 -28.12 17.49 18.61
C ASN A 166 -29.00 17.83 17.38
N LEU A 167 -29.49 19.08 17.29
CA LEU A 167 -30.26 19.54 16.14
C LEU A 167 -29.43 19.51 14.85
N ALA A 168 -28.18 19.92 14.91
CA ALA A 168 -27.26 19.87 13.76
C ALA A 168 -27.09 18.45 13.23
N ASN A 169 -26.97 17.45 14.11
CA ASN A 169 -26.88 16.05 13.69
C ASN A 169 -28.16 15.58 12.96
N VAL A 170 -29.34 16.03 13.42
CA VAL A 170 -30.62 15.73 12.73
C VAL A 170 -30.73 16.48 11.40
N LEU A 171 -30.33 17.75 11.35
CA LEU A 171 -30.30 18.53 10.11
C LEU A 171 -29.40 17.90 9.05
N ARG A 172 -28.28 17.31 9.44
CA ARG A 172 -27.42 16.56 8.52
C ARG A 172 -28.13 15.35 7.92
N LEU A 173 -28.88 14.58 8.73
CA LEU A 173 -29.69 13.47 8.22
C LEU A 173 -30.75 13.93 7.21
N LEU A 174 -31.22 15.18 7.31
CA LEU A 174 -32.13 15.79 6.37
C LEU A 174 -31.46 16.45 5.16
N GLY A 175 -30.12 16.35 5.04
CA GLY A 175 -29.34 16.99 3.99
C GLY A 175 -29.21 18.51 4.14
N ARG A 176 -29.71 19.12 5.25
CA ARG A 176 -29.69 20.57 5.54
C ARG A 176 -28.33 20.97 6.15
N ASN A 177 -27.24 20.62 5.45
CA ASN A 177 -25.87 20.72 5.97
C ASN A 177 -25.42 22.16 6.25
N ALA A 178 -25.87 23.14 5.48
CA ALA A 178 -25.55 24.56 5.74
C ALA A 178 -26.15 25.06 7.06
N GLU A 179 -27.37 24.66 7.38
CA GLU A 179 -28.01 24.99 8.64
C GLU A 179 -27.39 24.23 9.81
N ALA A 180 -27.01 22.99 9.60
CA ALA A 180 -26.26 22.21 10.60
C ALA A 180 -24.94 22.89 10.95
N LEU A 181 -24.20 23.35 9.96
CA LEU A 181 -22.93 24.06 10.17
C LEU A 181 -23.12 25.34 10.97
N ALA A 182 -24.14 26.15 10.62
CA ALA A 182 -24.45 27.38 11.36
C ALA A 182 -24.83 27.11 12.83
N SER A 183 -25.58 26.04 13.10
CA SER A 183 -25.93 25.63 14.47
C SER A 183 -24.69 25.17 15.24
N LEU A 184 -23.76 24.44 14.61
CA LEU A 184 -22.51 24.01 15.24
C LEU A 184 -21.56 25.19 15.53
N ASP A 185 -21.50 26.18 14.62
CA ASP A 185 -20.72 27.40 14.83
C ASP A 185 -21.26 28.19 16.05
N ALA A 186 -22.56 28.29 16.19
CA ALA A 186 -23.19 28.94 17.35
C ALA A 186 -22.93 28.16 18.65
N ALA A 187 -22.99 26.84 18.61
CA ALA A 187 -22.71 26.00 19.76
C ALA A 187 -21.24 26.10 20.19
N LEU A 188 -20.31 26.09 19.23
CA LEU A 188 -18.87 26.21 19.50
C LEU A 188 -18.53 27.55 20.18
N ALA A 189 -19.17 28.63 19.80
CA ALA A 189 -18.99 29.95 20.44
C ALA A 189 -19.31 29.92 21.94
N THR A 190 -20.27 29.09 22.36
CA THR A 190 -20.71 28.97 23.76
C THR A 190 -19.96 27.90 24.54
N LEU A 191 -19.70 26.75 23.90
CA LEU A 191 -19.17 25.54 24.56
C LEU A 191 -17.67 25.31 24.31
N GLY A 192 -17.05 26.08 23.42
CA GLY A 192 -15.69 25.82 22.90
C GLY A 192 -14.52 26.00 23.89
N ARG A 193 -14.82 26.33 25.17
CA ARG A 193 -13.79 26.42 26.22
C ARG A 193 -13.38 25.04 26.80
N ASP A 194 -14.20 24.05 26.60
CA ASP A 194 -13.94 22.67 27.03
C ASP A 194 -13.43 21.89 25.80
N ASP A 195 -12.16 21.46 25.85
CA ASP A 195 -11.49 20.77 24.74
C ASP A 195 -12.23 19.49 24.32
N HIS A 196 -12.85 18.76 25.26
CA HIS A 196 -13.62 17.56 24.93
C HIS A 196 -14.88 17.91 24.12
N VAL A 197 -15.65 18.87 24.60
CA VAL A 197 -16.89 19.30 23.97
C VAL A 197 -16.59 19.98 22.63
N ALA A 198 -15.59 20.86 22.60
CA ALA A 198 -15.15 21.53 21.39
C ALA A 198 -14.71 20.52 20.31
N GLY A 199 -13.96 19.48 20.70
CA GLY A 199 -13.53 18.42 19.80
C GLY A 199 -14.70 17.63 19.20
N GLN A 200 -15.74 17.34 19.98
CA GLN A 200 -16.96 16.70 19.47
C GLN A 200 -17.73 17.59 18.49
N ILE A 201 -17.84 18.88 18.80
CA ILE A 201 -18.50 19.84 17.89
C ILE A 201 -17.70 19.99 16.61
N GLU A 202 -16.38 20.12 16.68
CA GLU A 202 -15.53 20.21 15.49
C GLU A 202 -15.61 18.94 14.64
N ASN A 203 -15.72 17.73 15.22
CA ASN A 203 -15.97 16.52 14.44
C ASN A 203 -17.27 16.63 13.64
N SER A 204 -18.38 17.04 14.29
CA SER A 204 -19.68 17.21 13.61
C SER A 204 -19.63 18.32 12.53
N ARG A 205 -18.85 19.38 12.76
CA ARG A 205 -18.58 20.43 11.77
C ARG A 205 -17.83 19.89 10.55
N GLY A 206 -16.80 19.08 10.79
CA GLY A 206 -16.05 18.41 9.74
C GLY A 206 -16.94 17.55 8.84
N GLU A 207 -17.84 16.77 9.43
CA GLU A 207 -18.81 15.97 8.69
C GLU A 207 -19.80 16.84 7.88
N ALA A 208 -20.27 17.97 8.43
CA ALA A 208 -21.14 18.89 7.71
C ALA A 208 -20.42 19.59 6.54
N LEU A 209 -19.16 19.99 6.74
CA LEU A 209 -18.32 20.59 5.71
C LEU A 209 -18.03 19.62 4.57
N LEU A 210 -17.76 18.34 4.93
CA LEU A 210 -17.57 17.26 3.95
C LEU A 210 -18.82 17.07 3.10
N ALA A 211 -20.00 17.03 3.71
CA ALA A 211 -21.27 16.91 3.01
C ALA A 211 -21.60 18.12 2.11
N LEU A 212 -21.01 19.29 2.40
CA LEU A 212 -21.07 20.50 1.55
C LEU A 212 -19.99 20.54 0.46
N GLY A 213 -19.15 19.51 0.34
CA GLY A 213 -18.05 19.45 -0.62
C GLY A 213 -16.87 20.39 -0.27
N ARG A 214 -16.83 20.95 0.94
CA ARG A 214 -15.76 21.84 1.43
C ARG A 214 -14.61 21.02 2.01
N ILE A 215 -13.91 20.28 1.14
CA ILE A 215 -12.92 19.24 1.51
C ILE A 215 -11.79 19.81 2.37
N ALA A 216 -11.14 20.91 1.95
CA ALA A 216 -10.01 21.49 2.69
C ALA A 216 -10.42 22.01 4.08
N ASP A 217 -11.61 22.63 4.19
CA ASP A 217 -12.13 23.09 5.47
C ASP A 217 -12.48 21.91 6.40
N ALA A 218 -13.03 20.84 5.85
CA ALA A 218 -13.33 19.60 6.59
C ALA A 218 -12.05 18.95 7.13
N GLU A 219 -11.00 18.86 6.32
CA GLU A 219 -9.70 18.31 6.73
C GLU A 219 -9.10 19.08 7.91
N ALA A 220 -9.04 20.42 7.81
CA ALA A 220 -8.55 21.29 8.86
C ALA A 220 -9.39 21.17 10.15
N THR A 221 -10.70 20.98 9.99
CA THR A 221 -11.64 20.87 11.11
C THR A 221 -11.50 19.54 11.83
N PHE A 222 -11.40 18.41 11.12
CA PHE A 222 -11.13 17.10 11.72
C PHE A 222 -9.76 17.03 12.40
N ALA A 223 -8.72 17.63 11.80
CA ALA A 223 -7.39 17.70 12.42
C ALA A 223 -7.44 18.43 13.75
N ARG A 224 -8.15 19.58 13.83
CA ARG A 224 -8.39 20.34 15.06
C ARG A 224 -9.18 19.54 16.07
N ALA A 225 -10.22 18.82 15.66
CA ALA A 225 -11.02 17.97 16.53
C ALA A 225 -10.16 16.87 17.18
N ALA A 226 -9.31 16.20 16.40
CA ALA A 226 -8.40 15.18 16.90
C ALA A 226 -7.40 15.74 17.94
N GLU A 227 -6.84 16.92 17.68
CA GLU A 227 -5.94 17.62 18.61
C GLU A 227 -6.64 17.97 19.93
N LEU A 228 -7.85 18.55 19.87
CA LEU A 228 -8.66 18.92 21.05
C LEU A 228 -8.98 17.68 21.91
N LEU A 229 -9.43 16.60 21.27
CA LEU A 229 -9.76 15.36 21.97
C LEU A 229 -8.51 14.67 22.54
N GLY A 230 -7.37 14.78 21.85
CA GLY A 230 -6.08 14.31 22.36
C GLY A 230 -5.65 15.05 23.62
N ARG A 231 -5.75 16.39 23.64
CA ARG A 231 -5.49 17.22 24.84
C ARG A 231 -6.44 16.89 25.98
N ALA A 232 -7.70 16.61 25.66
CA ALA A 232 -8.70 16.19 26.63
C ALA A 232 -8.54 14.72 27.09
N ARG A 233 -7.52 13.99 26.63
CA ARG A 233 -7.26 12.56 26.88
C ARG A 233 -8.46 11.65 26.56
N GLN A 234 -9.17 11.97 25.51
CA GLN A 234 -10.32 11.21 25.01
C GLN A 234 -9.89 10.29 23.84
N GLY A 235 -9.06 9.28 24.15
CA GLY A 235 -8.41 8.42 23.15
C GLY A 235 -9.39 7.75 22.19
N PHE A 236 -10.50 7.22 22.69
CA PHE A 236 -11.53 6.62 21.83
C PHE A 236 -12.11 7.63 20.82
N ALA A 237 -12.53 8.81 21.29
CA ALA A 237 -13.12 9.84 20.42
C ALA A 237 -12.09 10.39 19.42
N ALA A 238 -10.85 10.60 19.86
CA ALA A 238 -9.75 11.01 18.99
C ALA A 238 -9.48 9.97 17.88
N GLY A 239 -9.50 8.68 18.23
CA GLY A 239 -9.34 7.59 17.28
C GLY A 239 -10.45 7.56 16.22
N ILE A 240 -11.70 7.79 16.60
CA ILE A 240 -12.83 7.92 15.64
C ILE A 240 -12.62 9.11 14.69
N VAL A 241 -12.23 10.27 15.22
CA VAL A 241 -12.02 11.48 14.41
C VAL A 241 -10.84 11.32 13.45
N LEU A 242 -9.76 10.69 13.89
CA LEU A 242 -8.62 10.36 13.02
C LEU A 242 -9.03 9.38 11.92
N GLY A 243 -9.93 8.44 12.20
CA GLY A 243 -10.52 7.57 11.18
C GLY A 243 -11.32 8.37 10.14
N ASN A 244 -12.16 9.31 10.56
CA ASN A 244 -12.90 10.19 9.65
C ASN A 244 -11.95 11.05 8.81
N LEU A 245 -10.87 11.56 9.40
CA LEU A 245 -9.83 12.30 8.71
C LEU A 245 -9.09 11.43 7.67
N ALA A 246 -8.82 10.18 8.02
CA ALA A 246 -8.18 9.22 7.12
C ALA A 246 -9.07 8.91 5.89
N ASP A 247 -10.36 8.64 6.11
CA ASP A 247 -11.32 8.43 5.02
C ASP A 247 -11.44 9.67 4.10
N LEU A 248 -11.50 10.87 4.68
CA LEU A 248 -11.49 12.11 3.93
C LEU A 248 -10.24 12.24 3.05
N ARG A 249 -9.07 12.01 3.62
CA ARG A 249 -7.78 12.06 2.91
C ARG A 249 -7.71 11.03 1.80
N ALA A 250 -8.21 9.82 2.05
CA ALA A 250 -8.30 8.77 1.03
C ALA A 250 -9.15 9.19 -0.17
N ARG A 251 -10.32 9.77 0.08
CA ARG A 251 -11.21 10.30 -0.96
C ARG A 251 -10.65 11.51 -1.69
N ALA A 252 -9.88 12.35 -1.00
CA ALA A 252 -9.18 13.48 -1.60
C ALA A 252 -7.95 13.07 -2.44
N GLY A 253 -7.58 11.78 -2.45
CA GLY A 253 -6.40 11.29 -3.15
C GLY A 253 -5.08 11.44 -2.36
N HIS A 254 -5.14 11.90 -1.11
CA HIS A 254 -3.99 12.05 -0.22
C HIS A 254 -3.64 10.72 0.46
N ALA A 255 -3.33 9.70 -0.35
CA ALA A 255 -3.23 8.31 0.09
C ALA A 255 -2.20 8.09 1.21
N ALA A 256 -1.02 8.73 1.14
CA ALA A 256 0.00 8.57 2.17
C ALA A 256 -0.45 9.09 3.55
N SER A 257 -1.00 10.31 3.58
CA SER A 257 -1.50 10.89 4.83
C SER A 257 -2.74 10.17 5.36
N ALA A 258 -3.54 9.56 4.47
CA ALA A 258 -4.65 8.70 4.85
C ALA A 258 -4.16 7.44 5.59
N ILE A 259 -3.18 6.72 5.02
CA ILE A 259 -2.58 5.51 5.62
C ILE A 259 -1.98 5.83 7.00
N ALA A 260 -1.25 6.93 7.12
CA ALA A 260 -0.71 7.38 8.41
C ALA A 260 -1.82 7.64 9.44
N SER A 261 -2.89 8.34 9.03
CA SER A 261 -4.02 8.62 9.91
C SER A 261 -4.78 7.36 10.33
N PHE A 262 -4.91 6.35 9.44
CA PHE A 262 -5.48 5.04 9.80
C PHE A 262 -4.62 4.32 10.84
N ALA A 263 -3.29 4.35 10.73
CA ALA A 263 -2.38 3.75 11.70
C ALA A 263 -2.49 4.40 13.08
N ASP A 264 -2.52 5.74 13.13
CA ASP A 264 -2.67 6.50 14.39
C ASP A 264 -4.03 6.23 15.04
N ALA A 265 -5.11 6.27 14.25
CA ALA A 265 -6.47 5.98 14.72
C ALA A 265 -6.59 4.57 15.28
N ARG A 266 -6.03 3.58 14.59
CA ARG A 266 -6.00 2.18 15.02
C ARG A 266 -5.27 2.01 16.36
N THR A 267 -4.10 2.63 16.50
CA THR A 267 -3.30 2.57 17.72
C THR A 267 -4.10 3.08 18.92
N LEU A 268 -4.78 4.22 18.79
CA LEU A 268 -5.62 4.76 19.84
C LEU A 268 -6.82 3.85 20.17
N LEU A 269 -7.53 3.35 19.15
CA LEU A 269 -8.71 2.51 19.37
C LEU A 269 -8.36 1.17 20.02
N ILE A 270 -7.20 0.58 19.68
CA ILE A 270 -6.71 -0.65 20.32
C ILE A 270 -6.35 -0.37 21.79
N ALA A 271 -5.67 0.74 22.09
CA ALA A 271 -5.32 1.14 23.45
C ALA A 271 -6.56 1.34 24.35
N GLU A 272 -7.67 1.78 23.75
CA GLU A 272 -8.96 1.98 24.44
C GLU A 272 -9.83 0.69 24.47
N GLY A 273 -9.33 -0.45 23.98
CA GLY A 273 -10.07 -1.71 23.95
C GLY A 273 -11.15 -1.79 22.87
N ALA A 274 -11.18 -0.86 21.91
CA ALA A 274 -12.22 -0.74 20.88
C ALA A 274 -11.87 -1.52 19.60
N ALA A 275 -11.51 -2.80 19.76
CA ALA A 275 -11.02 -3.65 18.66
C ALA A 275 -11.98 -3.73 17.45
N GLY A 276 -13.31 -3.69 17.66
CA GLY A 276 -14.28 -3.67 16.58
C GLY A 276 -14.21 -2.40 15.72
N HIS A 277 -13.96 -1.24 16.33
CA HIS A 277 -13.78 0.03 15.62
C HIS A 277 -12.44 0.06 14.88
N ALA A 278 -11.38 -0.48 15.47
CA ALA A 278 -10.08 -0.62 14.80
C ALA A 278 -10.20 -1.53 13.56
N ALA A 279 -10.91 -2.65 13.66
CA ALA A 279 -11.14 -3.55 12.54
C ALA A 279 -11.98 -2.91 11.41
N ARG A 280 -12.88 -1.99 11.73
CA ARG A 280 -13.59 -1.19 10.71
C ARG A 280 -12.63 -0.32 9.91
N LEU A 281 -11.67 0.34 10.57
CA LEU A 281 -10.63 1.13 9.90
C LEU A 281 -9.77 0.26 8.99
N ASP A 282 -9.49 -1.01 9.37
CA ASP A 282 -8.76 -1.95 8.52
C ASP A 282 -9.51 -2.23 7.20
N VAL A 283 -10.85 -2.22 7.18
CA VAL A 283 -11.64 -2.33 5.92
C VAL A 283 -11.46 -1.08 5.06
N GLU A 284 -11.56 0.10 5.66
CA GLU A 284 -11.43 1.38 4.95
C GLU A 284 -10.02 1.55 4.37
N GLU A 285 -8.98 1.16 5.12
CA GLU A 285 -7.60 1.11 4.64
C GLU A 285 -7.43 0.09 3.50
N ALA A 286 -8.04 -1.09 3.61
CA ALA A 286 -7.99 -2.11 2.57
C ALA A 286 -8.65 -1.64 1.27
N GLU A 287 -9.75 -0.90 1.33
CA GLU A 287 -10.38 -0.27 0.16
C GLU A 287 -9.46 0.78 -0.50
N LEU A 288 -8.75 1.57 0.30
CA LEU A 288 -7.75 2.50 -0.22
C LEU A 288 -6.58 1.77 -0.90
N LEU A 289 -6.04 0.74 -0.24
CA LEU A 289 -4.93 -0.07 -0.76
C LEU A 289 -5.32 -0.76 -2.09
N GLU A 290 -6.54 -1.28 -2.18
CA GLU A 290 -7.08 -1.84 -3.43
C GLU A 290 -7.16 -0.77 -4.53
N THR A 291 -7.63 0.43 -4.20
CA THR A 291 -7.72 1.55 -5.14
C THR A 291 -6.34 1.96 -5.67
N ILE A 292 -5.32 1.93 -4.83
CA ILE A 292 -3.91 2.19 -5.21
C ILE A 292 -3.36 1.06 -6.10
N GLY A 293 -3.90 -0.17 -5.99
CA GLY A 293 -3.40 -1.35 -6.68
C GLY A 293 -2.51 -2.25 -5.81
N ALA A 294 -2.40 -1.97 -4.51
CA ALA A 294 -1.66 -2.78 -3.53
C ALA A 294 -2.50 -4.01 -3.09
N ALA A 295 -2.78 -4.90 -4.06
CA ALA A 295 -3.75 -5.97 -3.89
C ALA A 295 -3.37 -7.00 -2.81
N ASP A 296 -2.09 -7.31 -2.63
CA ASP A 296 -1.63 -8.21 -1.55
C ASP A 296 -1.90 -7.61 -0.17
N ASP A 297 -1.62 -6.31 -0.01
CA ASP A 297 -1.83 -5.61 1.25
C ASP A 297 -3.31 -5.43 1.55
N ALA A 298 -4.10 -5.07 0.54
CA ALA A 298 -5.55 -4.97 0.63
C ALA A 298 -6.17 -6.31 1.04
N LEU A 299 -5.73 -7.42 0.43
CA LEU A 299 -6.19 -8.77 0.74
C LEU A 299 -5.91 -9.15 2.20
N GLU A 300 -4.69 -8.84 2.68
CA GLU A 300 -4.31 -9.17 4.06
C GLU A 300 -5.08 -8.32 5.08
N ALA A 301 -5.18 -7.01 4.85
CA ALA A 301 -5.93 -6.11 5.71
C ALA A 301 -7.42 -6.50 5.79
N ALA A 302 -8.04 -6.77 4.64
CA ALA A 302 -9.44 -7.18 4.57
C ALA A 302 -9.70 -8.53 5.24
N ARG A 303 -8.82 -9.52 5.11
CA ARG A 303 -8.94 -10.82 5.80
C ARG A 303 -8.81 -10.69 7.30
N ARG A 304 -7.84 -9.90 7.76
CA ARG A 304 -7.65 -9.61 9.18
C ARG A 304 -8.88 -8.92 9.78
N ALA A 305 -9.38 -7.90 9.07
CA ALA A 305 -10.59 -7.19 9.43
C ALA A 305 -11.81 -8.11 9.49
N SER A 306 -12.03 -8.94 8.48
CA SER A 306 -13.18 -9.86 8.42
C SER A 306 -13.23 -10.78 9.66
N ILE A 307 -12.11 -11.36 10.07
CA ILE A 307 -12.02 -12.23 11.26
C ILE A 307 -12.36 -11.45 12.55
N ALA A 308 -11.85 -10.24 12.71
CA ALA A 308 -12.08 -9.43 13.89
C ALA A 308 -13.53 -8.93 13.97
N LEU A 309 -14.09 -8.50 12.85
CA LEU A 309 -15.46 -8.01 12.75
C LEU A 309 -16.50 -9.12 12.94
N GLU A 310 -16.21 -10.34 12.47
CA GLU A 310 -17.08 -11.49 12.69
C GLU A 310 -17.18 -11.82 14.18
N ARG A 311 -16.06 -11.79 14.92
CA ARG A 311 -16.04 -11.95 16.37
C ARG A 311 -16.77 -10.84 17.12
N ALA A 312 -16.76 -9.63 16.59
CA ALA A 312 -17.43 -8.46 17.16
C ALA A 312 -18.92 -8.36 16.77
N GLY A 313 -19.41 -9.21 15.86
CA GLY A 313 -20.81 -9.20 15.39
C GLY A 313 -21.14 -8.08 14.39
N HIS A 314 -20.16 -7.46 13.78
CA HIS A 314 -20.33 -6.37 12.80
C HIS A 314 -20.56 -6.93 11.38
N ALA A 315 -21.75 -7.44 11.13
CA ALA A 315 -22.09 -8.17 9.91
C ALA A 315 -21.98 -7.33 8.62
N TRP A 316 -22.28 -6.03 8.69
CA TRP A 316 -22.18 -5.11 7.56
C TRP A 316 -20.72 -4.91 7.10
N GLU A 317 -19.85 -4.62 8.05
CA GLU A 317 -18.42 -4.41 7.80
C GLU A 317 -17.73 -5.71 7.39
N CYS A 318 -18.18 -6.87 7.89
CA CYS A 318 -17.75 -8.18 7.41
C CYS A 318 -18.06 -8.38 5.92
N ALA A 319 -19.25 -7.98 5.47
CA ALA A 319 -19.62 -8.10 4.06
C ALA A 319 -18.74 -7.19 3.18
N ARG A 320 -18.46 -5.95 3.61
CA ARG A 320 -17.52 -5.05 2.93
C ARG A 320 -16.10 -5.64 2.84
N ALA A 321 -15.61 -6.21 3.95
CA ALA A 321 -14.29 -6.86 3.96
C ALA A 321 -14.20 -8.00 2.93
N GLU A 322 -15.22 -8.83 2.82
CA GLU A 322 -15.29 -9.91 1.82
C GLU A 322 -15.33 -9.38 0.38
N ASP A 323 -15.97 -8.22 0.13
CA ASP A 323 -15.93 -7.55 -1.18
C ASP A 323 -14.49 -7.16 -1.55
N VAL A 324 -13.73 -6.59 -0.61
CA VAL A 324 -12.32 -6.25 -0.84
C VAL A 324 -11.48 -7.51 -1.09
N VAL A 325 -11.72 -8.59 -0.32
CA VAL A 325 -11.04 -9.88 -0.54
C VAL A 325 -11.27 -10.38 -1.96
N ALA A 326 -12.50 -10.32 -2.47
CA ALA A 326 -12.84 -10.77 -3.82
C ALA A 326 -12.11 -9.94 -4.90
N ARG A 327 -12.14 -8.61 -4.79
CA ARG A 327 -11.47 -7.71 -5.74
C ARG A 327 -9.95 -7.87 -5.71
N SER A 328 -9.37 -7.98 -4.51
CA SER A 328 -7.93 -8.18 -4.35
C SER A 328 -7.45 -9.51 -4.93
N LEU A 329 -8.19 -10.60 -4.74
CA LEU A 329 -7.89 -11.90 -5.33
C LEU A 329 -7.94 -11.86 -6.86
N LEU A 330 -8.90 -11.13 -7.44
CA LEU A 330 -8.97 -10.92 -8.88
C LEU A 330 -7.74 -10.16 -9.40
N ALA A 331 -7.36 -9.07 -8.73
CA ALA A 331 -6.20 -8.26 -9.08
C ALA A 331 -4.88 -9.05 -8.98
N LEU A 332 -4.81 -10.06 -8.10
CA LEU A 332 -3.68 -10.99 -7.97
C LEU A 332 -3.69 -12.14 -8.99
N GLY A 333 -4.58 -12.11 -9.99
CA GLY A 333 -4.67 -13.16 -11.01
C GLY A 333 -5.19 -14.51 -10.48
N ARG A 334 -6.02 -14.49 -9.41
CA ARG A 334 -6.64 -15.66 -8.78
C ARG A 334 -8.17 -15.67 -9.00
N PRO A 335 -8.64 -15.76 -10.26
CA PRO A 335 -10.05 -15.57 -10.60
C PRO A 335 -10.98 -16.61 -9.95
N GLY A 336 -10.54 -17.85 -9.79
CA GLY A 336 -11.33 -18.89 -9.12
C GLY A 336 -11.58 -18.59 -7.65
N ASP A 337 -10.55 -18.15 -6.92
CA ASP A 337 -10.68 -17.76 -5.53
C ASP A 337 -11.49 -16.46 -5.37
N ALA A 338 -11.33 -15.53 -6.31
CA ALA A 338 -12.09 -14.29 -6.36
C ALA A 338 -13.58 -14.54 -6.53
N ALA A 339 -13.98 -15.45 -7.42
CA ALA A 339 -15.37 -15.83 -7.64
C ALA A 339 -15.99 -16.41 -6.36
N LEU A 340 -15.30 -17.34 -5.68
CA LEU A 340 -15.76 -17.90 -4.42
C LEU A 340 -15.91 -16.85 -3.30
N ALA A 341 -14.99 -15.89 -3.23
CA ALA A 341 -15.08 -14.79 -2.27
C ALA A 341 -16.26 -13.85 -2.60
N ALA A 342 -16.46 -13.54 -3.87
CA ALA A 342 -17.57 -12.73 -4.37
C ALA A 342 -18.94 -13.36 -4.04
N GLU A 343 -19.07 -14.68 -4.18
CA GLU A 343 -20.28 -15.41 -3.81
C GLU A 343 -20.55 -15.34 -2.30
N ARG A 344 -19.52 -15.50 -1.46
CA ARG A 344 -19.65 -15.34 0.00
C ARG A 344 -20.09 -13.93 0.39
N ALA A 345 -19.49 -12.90 -0.19
CA ALA A 345 -19.85 -11.51 0.03
C ALA A 345 -21.31 -11.25 -0.38
N SER A 346 -21.73 -11.70 -1.56
CA SER A 346 -23.08 -11.59 -2.06
C SER A 346 -24.11 -12.25 -1.12
N GLN A 347 -23.84 -13.46 -0.62
CA GLN A 347 -24.69 -14.14 0.35
C GLN A 347 -24.80 -13.39 1.69
N ARG A 348 -23.71 -12.76 2.16
CA ARG A 348 -23.74 -11.92 3.36
C ARG A 348 -24.66 -10.70 3.14
N TRP A 349 -24.52 -10.01 2.00
CA TRP A 349 -25.37 -8.88 1.63
C TRP A 349 -26.84 -9.26 1.50
N GLN A 350 -27.16 -10.45 0.95
CA GLN A 350 -28.53 -10.95 0.89
C GLN A 350 -29.14 -11.15 2.28
N ARG A 351 -28.38 -11.75 3.22
CA ARG A 351 -28.84 -11.92 4.61
C ARG A 351 -29.08 -10.59 5.32
N LEU A 352 -28.34 -9.55 4.94
CA LEU A 352 -28.50 -8.18 5.43
C LEU A 352 -29.64 -7.41 4.74
N GLY A 353 -30.37 -8.05 3.80
CA GLY A 353 -31.45 -7.41 3.07
C GLY A 353 -31.00 -6.34 2.08
N ASN A 354 -29.76 -6.40 1.60
CA ASN A 354 -29.20 -5.43 0.65
C ASN A 354 -28.94 -6.08 -0.72
N PRO A 355 -29.97 -6.18 -1.59
CA PRO A 355 -29.82 -6.79 -2.91
C PRO A 355 -28.91 -5.99 -3.85
N ALA A 356 -28.82 -4.67 -3.69
CA ALA A 356 -27.95 -3.81 -4.50
C ALA A 356 -26.49 -4.13 -4.26
N GLN A 357 -26.04 -4.16 -3.01
CA GLN A 357 -24.67 -4.56 -2.67
C GLN A 357 -24.38 -6.02 -3.00
N SER A 358 -25.37 -6.89 -2.88
CA SER A 358 -25.24 -8.29 -3.29
C SER A 358 -24.91 -8.43 -4.79
N ALA A 359 -25.55 -7.63 -5.65
CA ALA A 359 -25.28 -7.63 -7.10
C ALA A 359 -23.89 -7.05 -7.41
N LEU A 360 -23.48 -5.98 -6.74
CA LEU A 360 -22.16 -5.38 -6.89
C LEU A 360 -21.04 -6.32 -6.42
N ALA A 361 -21.25 -7.06 -5.35
CA ALA A 361 -20.31 -8.05 -4.82
C ALA A 361 -19.99 -9.18 -5.82
N LEU A 362 -20.85 -9.44 -6.79
CA LEU A 362 -20.63 -10.45 -7.84
C LEU A 362 -19.81 -9.95 -9.04
N LEU A 363 -19.43 -8.67 -9.11
CA LEU A 363 -18.62 -8.15 -10.22
C LEU A 363 -17.25 -8.85 -10.36
N PRO A 364 -16.50 -9.22 -9.29
CA PRO A 364 -15.28 -10.00 -9.43
C PRO A 364 -15.51 -11.41 -10.03
N ALA A 365 -16.66 -12.04 -9.73
CA ALA A 365 -17.03 -13.31 -10.35
C ALA A 365 -17.38 -13.12 -11.84
N ALA A 366 -18.07 -12.02 -12.18
CA ALA A 366 -18.33 -11.67 -13.57
C ALA A 366 -17.04 -11.38 -14.35
N ALA A 367 -16.04 -10.74 -13.71
CA ALA A 367 -14.72 -10.55 -14.34
C ALA A 367 -14.00 -11.88 -14.60
N ALA A 368 -14.11 -12.86 -13.68
CA ALA A 368 -13.58 -14.20 -13.90
C ALA A 368 -14.29 -14.91 -15.07
N ASP A 369 -15.61 -14.72 -15.21
CA ASP A 369 -16.39 -15.22 -16.35
C ASP A 369 -15.94 -14.58 -17.69
N ALA A 370 -15.72 -13.27 -17.70
CA ALA A 370 -15.22 -12.56 -18.88
C ALA A 370 -13.85 -13.09 -19.32
N ALA A 371 -12.92 -13.25 -18.38
CA ALA A 371 -11.60 -13.83 -18.64
C ALA A 371 -11.69 -15.28 -19.14
N GLY A 372 -12.75 -16.02 -18.77
CA GLY A 372 -13.07 -17.35 -19.27
C GLY A 372 -13.81 -17.38 -20.62
N GLY A 373 -13.92 -16.23 -21.33
CA GLY A 373 -14.58 -16.13 -22.63
C GLY A 373 -16.10 -15.91 -22.57
N ARG A 374 -16.68 -15.61 -21.40
CA ARG A 374 -18.11 -15.32 -21.21
C ARG A 374 -18.38 -13.82 -20.98
N ALA A 375 -17.73 -12.97 -21.77
CA ALA A 375 -17.78 -11.52 -21.59
C ALA A 375 -19.20 -10.92 -21.76
N GLU A 376 -20.04 -11.45 -22.64
CA GLU A 376 -21.44 -10.98 -22.79
C GLU A 376 -22.26 -11.21 -21.51
N GLU A 377 -22.04 -12.32 -20.82
CA GLU A 377 -22.74 -12.61 -19.56
C GLU A 377 -22.24 -11.70 -18.43
N ALA A 378 -20.95 -11.43 -18.41
CA ALA A 378 -20.37 -10.47 -17.50
C ALA A 378 -20.94 -9.05 -17.69
N VAL A 379 -21.11 -8.60 -18.94
CA VAL A 379 -21.78 -7.32 -19.28
C VAL A 379 -23.19 -7.27 -18.69
N LYS A 380 -24.01 -8.32 -18.91
CA LYS A 380 -25.39 -8.37 -18.37
C LYS A 380 -25.41 -8.26 -16.84
N ARG A 381 -24.49 -8.93 -16.14
CA ARG A 381 -24.39 -8.85 -14.69
C ARG A 381 -24.00 -7.46 -14.21
N ALA A 382 -23.06 -6.81 -14.90
CA ALA A 382 -22.66 -5.43 -14.57
C ALA A 382 -23.79 -4.42 -14.83
N ASP A 383 -24.55 -4.58 -15.93
CA ASP A 383 -25.73 -3.75 -16.20
C ASP A 383 -26.80 -3.92 -15.13
N ALA A 384 -27.05 -5.15 -14.69
CA ALA A 384 -28.01 -5.43 -13.62
C ALA A 384 -27.54 -4.81 -12.28
N ALA A 385 -26.25 -4.92 -11.95
CA ALA A 385 -25.68 -4.29 -10.77
C ALA A 385 -25.78 -2.76 -10.82
N ALA A 386 -25.50 -2.15 -11.98
CA ALA A 386 -25.64 -0.72 -12.18
C ALA A 386 -27.08 -0.23 -12.05
N ALA A 387 -28.05 -0.98 -12.57
CA ALA A 387 -29.47 -0.66 -12.49
C ALA A 387 -30.04 -0.83 -11.06
N GLY A 388 -29.46 -1.71 -10.27
CA GLY A 388 -29.92 -2.04 -8.92
C GLY A 388 -29.42 -1.14 -7.79
N THR A 389 -28.53 -0.18 -8.07
CA THR A 389 -27.95 0.69 -7.04
C THR A 389 -28.29 2.17 -7.23
N ASP A 390 -28.57 2.87 -6.11
CA ASP A 390 -28.72 4.31 -6.06
C ASP A 390 -27.38 5.04 -5.83
N ASP A 391 -26.34 4.34 -5.42
CA ASP A 391 -25.00 4.88 -5.27
C ASP A 391 -24.40 5.22 -6.64
N GLU A 392 -24.19 6.51 -6.89
CA GLU A 392 -23.66 7.00 -8.18
C GLU A 392 -22.26 6.49 -8.50
N ILE A 393 -21.40 6.32 -7.48
CA ILE A 393 -20.02 5.85 -7.65
C ILE A 393 -20.04 4.36 -8.00
N ALA A 394 -20.80 3.57 -7.25
CA ALA A 394 -20.95 2.14 -7.50
C ALA A 394 -21.57 1.88 -8.89
N ARG A 395 -22.56 2.69 -9.27
CA ARG A 395 -23.21 2.64 -10.61
C ARG A 395 -22.20 2.94 -11.71
N ALA A 396 -21.39 3.98 -11.56
CA ALA A 396 -20.40 4.36 -12.56
C ALA A 396 -19.29 3.30 -12.69
N ARG A 397 -18.85 2.69 -11.59
CA ARG A 397 -17.90 1.56 -11.62
C ARG A 397 -18.47 0.35 -12.34
N ALA A 398 -19.72 -0.04 -12.04
CA ALA A 398 -20.36 -1.16 -12.72
C ALA A 398 -20.51 -0.91 -14.24
N LYS A 399 -20.90 0.31 -14.65
CA LYS A 399 -20.93 0.72 -16.05
C LYS A 399 -19.55 0.69 -16.73
N GLN A 400 -18.51 1.12 -16.01
CA GLN A 400 -17.14 1.06 -16.51
C GLN A 400 -16.70 -0.40 -16.78
N HIS A 401 -17.00 -1.32 -15.85
CA HIS A 401 -16.74 -2.74 -16.06
C HIS A 401 -17.53 -3.29 -17.26
N ALA A 402 -18.83 -2.95 -17.37
CA ALA A 402 -19.63 -3.35 -18.52
C ALA A 402 -19.05 -2.85 -19.85
N ALA A 403 -18.57 -1.60 -19.88
CA ALA A 403 -17.93 -1.02 -21.06
C ALA A 403 -16.62 -1.75 -21.41
N ALA A 404 -15.79 -2.08 -20.44
CA ALA A 404 -14.54 -2.81 -20.66
C ALA A 404 -14.80 -4.21 -21.25
N TRP A 405 -15.73 -4.97 -20.67
CA TRP A 405 -16.09 -6.29 -21.16
C TRP A 405 -16.83 -6.26 -22.51
N ALA A 406 -17.60 -5.21 -22.78
CA ALA A 406 -18.22 -5.00 -24.09
C ALA A 406 -17.17 -4.76 -25.18
N VAL A 407 -16.09 -4.04 -24.88
CA VAL A 407 -14.95 -3.88 -25.80
C VAL A 407 -14.24 -5.21 -26.04
N GLU A 408 -14.00 -6.00 -24.99
CA GLU A 408 -13.36 -7.32 -25.08
C GLU A 408 -14.21 -8.32 -25.89
N ALA A 409 -15.53 -8.27 -25.73
CA ALA A 409 -16.48 -9.09 -26.47
C ALA A 409 -16.74 -8.60 -27.91
N GLY A 410 -16.28 -7.40 -28.28
CA GLY A 410 -16.56 -6.80 -29.59
C GLY A 410 -18.02 -6.45 -29.81
N LEU A 411 -18.78 -6.08 -28.77
CA LEU A 411 -20.20 -5.76 -28.87
C LEU A 411 -20.43 -4.46 -29.66
N ALA A 412 -21.50 -4.42 -30.43
CA ALA A 412 -21.83 -3.28 -31.29
C ALA A 412 -22.09 -1.98 -30.51
N ASP A 413 -22.58 -2.06 -29.27
CA ASP A 413 -22.87 -0.93 -28.39
C ASP A 413 -21.67 -0.50 -27.52
N ALA A 414 -20.51 -1.20 -27.59
CA ALA A 414 -19.31 -0.88 -26.83
C ALA A 414 -18.88 0.60 -26.96
N PRO A 415 -18.89 1.24 -28.14
CA PRO A 415 -18.52 2.66 -28.25
C PRO A 415 -19.41 3.60 -27.44
N ALA A 416 -20.72 3.35 -27.43
CA ALA A 416 -21.66 4.17 -26.64
C ALA A 416 -21.44 3.97 -25.13
N ARG A 417 -21.21 2.73 -24.70
CA ARG A 417 -20.92 2.40 -23.29
C ARG A 417 -19.64 3.07 -22.80
N VAL A 418 -18.58 3.03 -23.61
CA VAL A 418 -17.29 3.63 -23.28
C VAL A 418 -17.41 5.15 -23.13
N LEU A 419 -18.13 5.83 -24.05
CA LEU A 419 -18.36 7.27 -23.94
C LEU A 419 -19.12 7.62 -22.65
N ALA A 420 -20.21 6.91 -22.37
CA ALA A 420 -20.99 7.14 -21.15
C ALA A 420 -20.18 6.88 -19.87
N ALA A 421 -19.32 5.86 -19.84
CA ALA A 421 -18.45 5.59 -18.70
C ALA A 421 -17.41 6.70 -18.48
N VAL A 422 -16.82 7.25 -19.56
CA VAL A 422 -15.88 8.39 -19.48
C VAL A 422 -16.59 9.64 -18.97
N GLU A 423 -17.79 9.96 -19.49
CA GLU A 423 -18.58 11.11 -19.06
C GLU A 423 -18.98 11.00 -17.57
N ASP A 424 -19.48 9.83 -17.14
CA ASP A 424 -19.82 9.59 -15.74
C ASP A 424 -18.60 9.73 -14.81
N ALA A 425 -17.43 9.17 -15.21
CA ALA A 425 -16.20 9.27 -14.44
C ALA A 425 -15.70 10.72 -14.31
N GLN A 426 -15.72 11.49 -15.40
CA GLN A 426 -15.32 12.90 -15.41
C GLN A 426 -16.26 13.76 -14.57
N ARG A 427 -17.57 13.54 -14.65
CA ARG A 427 -18.58 14.24 -13.85
C ARG A 427 -18.37 13.99 -12.35
N LEU A 428 -18.01 12.78 -11.97
CA LEU A 428 -17.73 12.42 -10.58
C LEU A 428 -16.37 12.93 -10.08
N GLY A 429 -15.43 13.24 -10.97
CA GLY A 429 -14.11 13.74 -10.62
C GLY A 429 -13.20 12.73 -9.92
N ILE A 430 -13.47 11.42 -10.04
CA ILE A 430 -12.73 10.36 -9.35
C ILE A 430 -11.56 9.90 -10.22
N ALA A 431 -10.35 10.36 -9.91
CA ALA A 431 -9.15 10.14 -10.71
C ALA A 431 -8.90 8.67 -11.12
N PRO A 432 -8.96 7.65 -10.23
CA PRO A 432 -8.80 6.26 -10.63
C PRO A 432 -9.86 5.79 -11.64
N LEU A 433 -11.13 6.19 -11.46
CA LEU A 433 -12.24 5.81 -12.35
C LEU A 433 -12.11 6.49 -13.73
N ILE A 434 -11.64 7.74 -13.75
CA ILE A 434 -11.32 8.46 -14.99
C ILE A 434 -10.23 7.70 -15.75
N ALA A 435 -9.15 7.32 -15.07
CA ALA A 435 -8.06 6.58 -15.68
C ALA A 435 -8.50 5.21 -16.24
N ASP A 436 -9.33 4.44 -15.49
CA ASP A 436 -9.86 3.15 -15.94
C ASP A 436 -10.79 3.31 -17.17
N SER A 437 -11.61 4.36 -17.18
CA SER A 437 -12.53 4.62 -18.31
C SER A 437 -11.78 5.08 -19.58
N ILE A 438 -10.75 5.93 -19.42
CA ILE A 438 -9.88 6.37 -20.52
C ILE A 438 -9.04 5.20 -21.04
N GLU A 439 -8.53 4.32 -20.20
CA GLU A 439 -7.84 3.08 -20.60
C GLU A 439 -8.75 2.21 -21.48
N THR A 440 -10.01 2.04 -21.08
CA THR A 440 -11.01 1.29 -21.88
C THR A 440 -11.23 1.96 -23.22
N ARG A 441 -11.30 3.29 -23.28
CA ARG A 441 -11.41 4.05 -24.53
C ARG A 441 -10.17 3.91 -25.40
N ALA A 442 -8.99 3.91 -24.82
CA ALA A 442 -7.73 3.68 -25.53
C ALA A 442 -7.70 2.28 -26.17
N ALA A 443 -8.11 1.24 -25.43
CA ALA A 443 -8.21 -0.11 -25.95
C ALA A 443 -9.20 -0.21 -27.14
N MET A 444 -10.37 0.39 -27.02
CA MET A 444 -11.37 0.47 -28.07
C MET A 444 -10.84 1.16 -29.33
N ARG A 445 -10.22 2.34 -29.19
CA ARG A 445 -9.61 3.11 -30.30
C ARG A 445 -8.52 2.32 -31.00
N LEU A 446 -7.65 1.64 -30.23
CA LEU A 446 -6.58 0.81 -30.80
C LEU A 446 -7.14 -0.36 -31.62
N ALA A 447 -8.21 -1.01 -31.14
CA ALA A 447 -8.92 -2.05 -31.85
C ALA A 447 -9.59 -1.54 -33.13
N ALA A 448 -10.12 -0.32 -33.11
CA ALA A 448 -10.72 0.36 -34.27
C ALA A 448 -9.69 0.93 -35.26
N GLY A 449 -8.37 0.83 -34.99
CA GLY A 449 -7.31 1.35 -35.88
C GLY A 449 -6.94 2.81 -35.64
N ASP A 450 -7.59 3.52 -34.69
CA ASP A 450 -7.21 4.88 -34.26
C ASP A 450 -6.02 4.84 -33.32
N ALA A 451 -4.83 4.60 -33.87
CA ALA A 451 -3.60 4.50 -33.08
C ALA A 451 -3.23 5.84 -32.41
N THR A 452 -3.47 6.97 -33.08
CA THR A 452 -3.16 8.30 -32.55
C THR A 452 -4.04 8.63 -31.33
N GLY A 453 -5.35 8.44 -31.44
CA GLY A 453 -6.28 8.65 -30.35
C GLY A 453 -6.08 7.68 -29.20
N ALA A 454 -5.77 6.41 -29.48
CA ALA A 454 -5.43 5.41 -28.48
C ALA A 454 -4.17 5.79 -27.69
N GLY A 455 -3.13 6.26 -28.37
CA GLY A 455 -1.89 6.72 -27.74
C GLY A 455 -2.11 7.93 -26.83
N ALA A 456 -2.88 8.91 -27.28
CA ALA A 456 -3.21 10.09 -26.49
C ALA A 456 -3.97 9.73 -25.19
N ASP A 457 -4.99 8.87 -25.31
CA ASP A 457 -5.74 8.37 -24.15
C ASP A 457 -4.86 7.58 -23.17
N ALA A 458 -4.02 6.67 -23.69
CA ALA A 458 -3.13 5.88 -22.85
C ALA A 458 -2.13 6.76 -22.08
N ILE A 459 -1.54 7.75 -22.71
CA ILE A 459 -0.63 8.72 -22.06
C ILE A 459 -1.37 9.54 -21.00
N ALA A 460 -2.61 9.96 -21.27
CA ALA A 460 -3.43 10.67 -20.27
C ALA A 460 -3.71 9.80 -19.04
N ALA A 461 -4.06 8.53 -19.22
CA ALA A 461 -4.29 7.59 -18.12
C ALA A 461 -3.00 7.32 -17.30
N ILE A 462 -1.83 7.21 -17.97
CA ILE A 462 -0.53 7.12 -17.30
C ILE A 462 -0.27 8.38 -16.46
N GLY A 463 -0.53 9.59 -17.00
CA GLY A 463 -0.36 10.86 -16.31
C GLY A 463 -1.14 10.95 -14.99
N ILE A 464 -2.41 10.58 -15.00
CA ILE A 464 -3.25 10.53 -13.79
C ILE A 464 -2.65 9.58 -12.75
N THR A 465 -2.09 8.45 -13.18
CA THR A 465 -1.47 7.48 -12.28
C THR A 465 -0.13 7.98 -11.73
N GLU A 466 0.63 8.72 -12.51
CA GLU A 466 1.88 9.34 -12.05
C GLU A 466 1.64 10.40 -10.97
N GLU A 467 0.57 11.19 -11.09
CA GLU A 467 0.14 12.13 -10.05
C GLU A 467 -0.22 11.40 -8.75
N LEU A 468 -1.02 10.32 -8.84
CA LEU A 468 -1.34 9.49 -7.69
C LEU A 468 -0.05 8.89 -7.08
N ARG A 469 0.85 8.33 -7.89
CA ARG A 469 2.14 7.79 -7.46
C ARG A 469 2.99 8.85 -6.75
N GLY A 470 3.03 10.07 -7.27
CA GLY A 470 3.77 11.19 -6.69
C GLY A 470 3.32 11.55 -5.28
N SER A 471 2.05 11.30 -4.94
CA SER A 471 1.52 11.51 -3.60
C SER A 471 1.89 10.40 -2.62
N LEU A 472 2.32 9.21 -3.10
CA LEU A 472 2.67 8.06 -2.27
C LEU A 472 4.14 8.12 -1.85
N GLN A 473 4.44 7.83 -0.60
CA GLN A 473 5.80 7.82 -0.07
C GLN A 473 6.44 6.44 -0.12
N ALA A 474 5.65 5.37 0.11
CA ALA A 474 6.13 4.00 0.06
C ALA A 474 6.54 3.59 -1.35
N GLU A 475 7.78 3.15 -1.51
CA GLU A 475 8.26 2.58 -2.77
C GLU A 475 7.37 1.43 -3.25
N ARG A 476 6.95 0.58 -2.33
CA ARG A 476 6.04 -0.54 -2.58
C ARG A 476 4.67 -0.09 -3.12
N LEU A 477 4.06 0.93 -2.51
CA LEU A 477 2.78 1.47 -2.96
C LEU A 477 2.91 2.22 -4.28
N ARG A 478 4.04 2.92 -4.49
CA ARG A 478 4.36 3.55 -5.78
C ARG A 478 4.47 2.53 -6.91
N GLY A 479 5.15 1.40 -6.66
CA GLY A 479 5.24 0.29 -7.61
C GLY A 479 3.87 -0.34 -7.89
N ALA A 480 3.05 -0.55 -6.87
CA ALA A 480 1.71 -1.09 -7.00
C ALA A 480 0.80 -0.19 -7.87
N ALA A 481 0.84 1.13 -7.65
CA ALA A 481 0.07 2.09 -8.43
C ALA A 481 0.42 2.04 -9.93
N ILE A 482 1.69 1.90 -10.29
CA ILE A 482 2.13 1.71 -11.68
C ILE A 482 1.74 0.33 -12.19
N GLY A 483 1.91 -0.73 -11.39
CA GLY A 483 1.61 -2.11 -11.77
C GLY A 483 0.17 -2.30 -12.21
N ARG A 484 -0.78 -1.60 -11.61
CA ARG A 484 -2.18 -1.56 -12.02
C ARG A 484 -2.36 -1.08 -13.48
N ARG A 485 -1.38 -0.34 -14.04
CA ARG A 485 -1.42 0.26 -15.38
C ARG A 485 -0.55 -0.44 -16.42
N SER A 486 -0.11 -1.66 -16.16
CA SER A 486 0.69 -2.43 -17.14
C SER A 486 -0.02 -2.57 -18.49
N ARG A 487 -1.35 -2.74 -18.49
CA ARG A 487 -2.18 -2.84 -19.71
C ARG A 487 -2.18 -1.52 -20.49
N VAL A 488 -2.32 -0.37 -19.84
CA VAL A 488 -2.34 0.92 -20.53
C VAL A 488 -0.97 1.27 -21.11
N ALA A 489 0.12 0.87 -20.44
CA ALA A 489 1.47 0.98 -20.99
C ALA A 489 1.61 0.16 -22.29
N ALA A 490 1.12 -1.08 -22.31
CA ALA A 490 1.09 -1.92 -23.51
C ALA A 490 0.28 -1.28 -24.64
N ILE A 491 -0.89 -0.67 -24.35
CA ILE A 491 -1.69 0.07 -25.33
C ILE A 491 -0.89 1.25 -25.89
N ALA A 492 -0.23 2.05 -25.04
CA ALA A 492 0.58 3.18 -25.46
C ALA A 492 1.71 2.75 -26.40
N VAL A 493 2.42 1.66 -26.05
CA VAL A 493 3.51 1.09 -26.87
C VAL A 493 2.99 0.65 -28.23
N ARG A 494 1.92 -0.15 -28.27
CA ARG A 494 1.33 -0.65 -29.53
C ARG A 494 0.80 0.48 -30.40
N ALA A 495 0.17 1.49 -29.80
CA ALA A 495 -0.32 2.66 -30.50
C ALA A 495 0.82 3.46 -31.13
N ALA A 496 1.90 3.71 -30.38
CA ALA A 496 3.06 4.44 -30.88
C ALA A 496 3.81 3.67 -31.98
N ILE A 497 3.94 2.35 -31.87
CA ILE A 497 4.52 1.52 -32.94
C ILE A 497 3.67 1.59 -34.23
N ARG A 498 2.33 1.46 -34.12
CA ARG A 498 1.41 1.53 -35.27
C ARG A 498 1.40 2.91 -35.90
N SER A 499 1.63 3.95 -35.15
CA SER A 499 1.75 5.33 -35.66
C SER A 499 3.16 5.67 -36.20
N GLY A 500 4.11 4.72 -36.20
CA GLY A 500 5.47 4.92 -36.69
C GLY A 500 6.35 5.77 -35.78
N SER A 501 6.08 5.78 -34.45
CA SER A 501 6.80 6.58 -33.46
C SER A 501 7.51 5.72 -32.41
N PRO A 502 8.62 5.02 -32.72
CA PRO A 502 9.34 4.16 -31.77
C PRO A 502 9.84 4.90 -30.53
N ALA A 503 10.21 6.19 -30.69
CA ALA A 503 10.64 7.02 -29.59
C ALA A 503 9.53 7.25 -28.55
N ALA A 504 8.31 7.52 -28.99
CA ALA A 504 7.15 7.67 -28.11
C ALA A 504 6.79 6.34 -27.42
N ALA A 505 6.95 5.21 -28.11
CA ALA A 505 6.76 3.90 -27.52
C ALA A 505 7.78 3.64 -26.38
N LEU A 506 9.05 3.92 -26.61
CA LEU A 506 10.11 3.77 -25.61
C LEU A 506 9.90 4.72 -24.41
N GLU A 507 9.45 5.95 -24.66
CA GLU A 507 9.11 6.89 -23.61
C GLU A 507 7.97 6.36 -22.73
N ALA A 508 6.92 5.80 -23.32
CA ALA A 508 5.82 5.19 -22.58
C ALA A 508 6.29 4.02 -21.69
N VAL A 509 7.22 3.19 -22.18
CA VAL A 509 7.84 2.12 -21.37
C VAL A 509 8.60 2.70 -20.19
N GLU A 510 9.43 3.72 -20.40
CA GLU A 510 10.25 4.32 -19.33
C GLU A 510 9.42 5.05 -18.26
N ARG A 511 8.26 5.59 -18.62
CA ARG A 511 7.34 6.21 -17.65
C ARG A 511 6.75 5.21 -16.66
N THR A 512 6.76 3.93 -17.00
CA THR A 512 6.17 2.85 -16.19
C THR A 512 7.18 1.86 -15.63
N ARG A 513 8.50 2.10 -15.82
CA ARG A 513 9.58 1.19 -15.41
C ARG A 513 10.48 1.79 -14.32
N ASP A 514 10.78 1.00 -13.30
CA ASP A 514 11.87 1.21 -12.30
C ASP A 514 12.01 2.64 -11.77
N ARG A 515 10.85 3.29 -11.57
CA ARG A 515 10.77 4.68 -11.13
C ARG A 515 11.35 4.86 -9.71
N GLY A 516 11.19 3.86 -8.85
CA GLY A 516 11.73 3.87 -7.50
C GLY A 516 13.25 3.86 -7.46
N LEU A 517 13.90 3.17 -8.41
CA LEU A 517 15.37 3.20 -8.52
C LEU A 517 15.88 4.59 -8.88
N LEU A 518 15.28 5.25 -9.85
CA LEU A 518 15.64 6.61 -10.23
C LEU A 518 15.46 7.60 -9.06
N ASP A 519 14.32 7.47 -8.36
CA ASP A 519 14.04 8.27 -7.17
C ASP A 519 15.11 8.04 -6.07
N SER A 520 15.52 6.78 -5.86
CA SER A 520 16.57 6.41 -4.88
C SER A 520 17.96 6.93 -5.24
N MET A 521 18.36 6.79 -6.50
CA MET A 521 19.67 7.30 -6.99
C MET A 521 19.79 8.82 -6.82
N LEU A 522 18.68 9.53 -6.96
CA LEU A 522 18.66 10.99 -6.86
C LEU A 522 18.42 11.48 -5.41
N ALA A 523 17.85 10.63 -4.54
CA ALA A 523 17.63 10.93 -3.11
C ALA A 523 18.85 10.60 -2.24
N ALA A 524 19.78 9.76 -2.69
CA ALA A 524 21.01 9.41 -1.96
C ALA A 524 21.88 10.62 -1.57
N ALA A 525 21.58 11.81 -2.12
CA ALA A 525 22.21 13.08 -1.77
C ALA A 525 21.60 13.78 -0.52
N GLY A 526 20.54 13.26 0.11
CA GLY A 526 19.85 13.89 1.24
C GLY A 526 19.27 12.85 2.21
N ALA A 527 20.14 12.27 3.05
CA ALA A 527 19.67 11.46 4.18
C ALA A 527 18.89 12.33 5.17
N SER A 528 17.73 11.85 5.61
CA SER A 528 16.94 12.53 6.66
C SER A 528 17.72 12.51 7.98
N ASP A 529 18.01 13.69 8.53
CA ASP A 529 18.64 13.86 9.84
C ASP A 529 17.63 13.70 11.02
N ASP A 530 16.37 13.34 10.73
CA ASP A 530 15.34 13.18 11.74
C ASP A 530 15.62 11.96 12.64
N PRO A 531 15.80 12.17 13.97
CA PRO A 531 16.03 11.07 14.91
C PRO A 531 14.89 10.05 14.99
N ALA A 532 13.63 10.48 14.79
CA ALA A 532 12.47 9.61 14.80
C ALA A 532 12.44 8.69 13.55
N ALA A 533 12.79 9.24 12.38
CA ALA A 533 12.93 8.44 11.16
C ALA A 533 14.04 7.40 11.31
N ARG A 534 15.20 7.76 11.88
CA ARG A 534 16.32 6.82 12.14
C ARG A 534 15.93 5.69 13.11
N ALA A 535 15.15 6.01 14.15
CA ALA A 535 14.69 4.99 15.10
C ALA A 535 13.75 3.97 14.43
N LEU A 536 12.80 4.43 13.63
CA LEU A 536 11.89 3.57 12.86
C LEU A 536 12.63 2.76 11.78
N GLU A 537 13.65 3.33 11.17
CA GLU A 537 14.51 2.61 10.22
C GLU A 537 15.28 1.48 10.90
N ALA A 538 15.82 1.70 12.09
CA ALA A 538 16.49 0.67 12.87
C ALA A 538 15.51 -0.44 13.32
N GLU A 539 14.29 -0.08 13.68
CA GLU A 539 13.22 -1.03 14.01
C GLU A 539 12.84 -1.89 12.80
N LEU A 540 12.72 -1.27 11.63
CA LEU A 540 12.44 -1.92 10.36
C LEU A 540 13.56 -2.91 9.98
N GLU A 541 14.83 -2.50 10.11
CA GLU A 541 15.98 -3.38 9.86
C GLU A 541 16.01 -4.57 10.83
N ALA A 542 15.69 -4.35 12.11
CA ALA A 542 15.57 -5.42 13.09
C ALA A 542 14.44 -6.40 12.73
N ALA A 543 13.32 -5.90 12.21
CA ALA A 543 12.22 -6.74 11.73
C ALA A 543 12.62 -7.56 10.49
N TYR A 544 13.34 -6.97 9.52
CA TYR A 544 13.88 -7.69 8.36
C TYR A 544 14.92 -8.73 8.76
N ALA A 545 15.81 -8.42 9.69
CA ALA A 545 16.81 -9.36 10.18
C ALA A 545 16.15 -10.60 10.81
N ARG A 546 15.03 -10.44 11.51
CA ARG A 546 14.26 -11.56 12.07
C ARG A 546 13.59 -12.43 11.01
N LEU A 547 13.01 -11.82 9.95
CA LEU A 547 12.48 -12.56 8.79
C LEU A 547 13.58 -13.36 8.08
N SER A 548 14.81 -12.88 8.18
CA SER A 548 15.98 -13.48 7.56
C SER A 548 16.52 -14.72 8.28
N MET A 549 16.09 -14.97 9.53
CA MET A 549 16.48 -16.16 10.26
C MET A 549 15.61 -17.35 9.82
N PRO A 550 16.19 -18.56 9.64
CA PRO A 550 15.38 -19.74 9.42
C PRO A 550 14.42 -19.92 10.62
N PRO A 551 13.13 -20.25 10.37
CA PRO A 551 12.18 -20.46 11.45
C PRO A 551 12.72 -21.55 12.40
N ARG A 552 12.65 -21.31 13.68
CA ARG A 552 13.03 -22.31 14.68
C ARG A 552 12.13 -23.54 14.56
N PRO A 553 12.65 -24.77 14.79
CA PRO A 553 11.82 -25.95 14.77
C PRO A 553 10.61 -25.78 15.71
N GLY A 554 9.39 -25.79 15.16
CA GLY A 554 8.14 -25.58 15.91
C GLY A 554 7.50 -24.19 15.83
N GLU A 555 8.13 -23.20 15.20
CA GLU A 555 7.49 -21.91 14.90
C GLU A 555 6.45 -22.09 13.78
N ARG A 556 5.19 -21.80 14.10
CA ARG A 556 4.07 -21.92 13.16
C ARG A 556 4.05 -20.76 12.15
N ARG A 557 3.52 -21.04 10.95
CA ARG A 557 3.22 -20.03 9.88
C ARG A 557 2.48 -18.78 10.38
N VAL A 558 1.75 -18.86 11.49
CA VAL A 558 1.03 -17.74 12.13
C VAL A 558 1.97 -16.59 12.55
N ALA A 559 3.19 -16.92 12.99
CA ALA A 559 4.19 -15.91 13.36
C ALA A 559 4.63 -15.05 12.16
N LEU A 560 4.63 -15.60 10.94
CA LEU A 560 5.02 -14.89 9.72
C LEU A 560 4.03 -13.80 9.30
N ASP A 561 2.74 -14.04 9.48
CA ASP A 561 1.70 -13.08 9.10
C ASP A 561 1.58 -11.93 10.12
N GLU A 562 1.76 -12.21 11.41
CA GLU A 562 1.86 -11.19 12.46
C GLU A 562 3.10 -10.30 12.26
N TRP A 563 4.23 -10.90 11.83
CA TRP A 563 5.45 -10.16 11.55
C TRP A 563 5.34 -9.28 10.31
N ARG A 564 4.66 -9.74 9.25
CA ARG A 564 4.36 -8.94 8.06
C ARG A 564 3.51 -7.72 8.42
N SER A 565 2.56 -7.89 9.32
CA SER A 565 1.69 -6.81 9.79
C SER A 565 2.48 -5.73 10.54
N SER A 566 3.33 -6.14 11.52
CA SER A 566 4.23 -5.24 12.26
C SER A 566 5.18 -4.48 11.33
N PHE A 567 5.72 -5.17 10.35
CA PHE A 567 6.61 -4.63 9.35
C PHE A 567 5.96 -3.51 8.53
N ARG A 568 4.73 -3.71 8.04
CA ARG A 568 3.97 -2.71 7.29
C ARG A 568 3.61 -1.50 8.15
N GLU A 569 3.32 -1.72 9.41
CA GLU A 569 3.06 -0.63 10.36
C GLU A 569 4.28 0.28 10.53
N ILE A 570 5.47 -0.31 10.69
CA ILE A 570 6.72 0.45 10.80
C ILE A 570 7.00 1.21 9.48
N GLU A 571 6.82 0.58 8.33
CA GLU A 571 6.95 1.24 7.02
C GLU A 571 6.01 2.44 6.91
N SER A 572 4.75 2.27 7.26
CA SER A 572 3.72 3.31 7.19
C SER A 572 4.07 4.52 8.08
N ARG A 573 4.57 4.27 9.30
CA ARG A 573 5.04 5.32 10.22
C ARG A 573 6.29 6.04 9.71
N LEU A 574 7.23 5.30 9.12
CA LEU A 574 8.43 5.87 8.52
C LEU A 574 8.10 6.77 7.33
N GLU A 575 7.13 6.38 6.53
CA GLU A 575 6.64 7.14 5.39
C GLU A 575 6.01 8.48 5.79
N ALA A 576 5.26 8.49 6.89
CA ALA A 576 4.65 9.71 7.41
C ALA A 576 5.68 10.80 7.81
N LEU A 577 6.92 10.40 8.10
CA LEU A 577 8.01 11.31 8.48
C LEU A 577 8.85 11.81 7.29
N ARG A 578 8.68 11.24 6.10
CA ARG A 578 9.45 11.64 4.91
C ARG A 578 8.73 12.76 4.15
N PRO A 579 9.47 13.79 3.68
CA PRO A 579 8.87 14.78 2.79
C PRO A 579 8.42 14.13 1.48
N VAL A 580 7.27 14.57 0.96
CA VAL A 580 6.76 14.13 -0.34
C VAL A 580 7.79 14.50 -1.41
N ALA A 581 8.35 13.50 -2.10
CA ALA A 581 9.27 13.74 -3.20
C ALA A 581 8.49 14.32 -4.39
N GLU A 582 8.96 15.42 -4.96
CA GLU A 582 8.37 15.95 -6.19
C GLU A 582 8.48 14.91 -7.33
N PRO A 583 7.41 14.67 -8.10
CA PRO A 583 7.45 13.79 -9.26
C PRO A 583 8.51 14.29 -10.24
N ARG A 584 9.54 13.48 -10.50
CA ARG A 584 10.59 13.85 -11.44
C ARG A 584 10.28 13.30 -12.82
N ALA A 585 10.54 14.12 -13.85
CA ALA A 585 10.35 13.73 -15.23
C ALA A 585 11.31 12.58 -15.62
N THR A 586 10.83 11.62 -16.39
CA THR A 586 11.69 10.64 -17.08
C THR A 586 12.58 11.33 -18.08
N LEU A 587 13.80 10.82 -18.25
CA LEU A 587 14.67 11.32 -19.30
C LEU A 587 14.16 10.82 -20.66
N ALA A 588 14.08 11.75 -21.64
CA ALA A 588 13.66 11.41 -22.99
C ALA A 588 14.64 10.42 -23.65
N PRO A 589 14.19 9.53 -24.56
CA PRO A 589 15.05 8.59 -25.26
C PRO A 589 16.25 9.25 -25.99
N ALA A 590 16.10 10.48 -26.49
CA ALA A 590 17.17 11.26 -27.08
C ALA A 590 18.35 11.52 -26.12
N ALA A 591 18.08 11.56 -24.81
CA ALA A 591 19.13 11.70 -23.81
C ALA A 591 20.04 10.46 -23.71
N ALA A 592 19.51 9.27 -24.00
CA ALA A 592 20.32 8.05 -24.07
C ALA A 592 21.25 8.05 -25.28
N ALA A 593 20.74 8.43 -26.46
CA ALA A 593 21.55 8.56 -27.66
C ALA A 593 22.76 9.49 -27.46
N ALA A 594 22.55 10.61 -26.75
CA ALA A 594 23.60 11.60 -26.49
C ALA A 594 24.75 11.11 -25.58
N VAL A 595 24.55 10.02 -24.81
CA VAL A 595 25.57 9.44 -23.93
C VAL A 595 26.13 8.11 -24.42
N LEU A 596 25.62 7.55 -25.51
CA LEU A 596 26.14 6.34 -26.15
C LEU A 596 27.45 6.67 -26.88
N ARG A 597 28.41 5.74 -26.80
CA ARG A 597 29.69 5.81 -27.53
C ARG A 597 29.56 5.24 -28.92
N THR A 598 30.50 5.60 -29.80
CA THR A 598 30.59 5.02 -31.15
C THR A 598 30.70 3.49 -31.07
N GLY A 599 29.84 2.79 -31.80
CA GLY A 599 29.80 1.32 -31.82
C GLY A 599 28.97 0.69 -30.70
N GLU A 600 28.44 1.47 -29.76
CA GLU A 600 27.45 1.01 -28.77
C GLU A 600 26.05 1.10 -29.33
N VAL A 601 25.17 0.18 -28.91
CA VAL A 601 23.72 0.23 -29.11
C VAL A 601 23.04 -0.11 -27.80
N LEU A 602 21.98 0.63 -27.43
CA LEU A 602 21.17 0.31 -26.27
C LEU A 602 19.92 -0.45 -26.71
N LEU A 603 19.70 -1.62 -26.13
CA LEU A 603 18.58 -2.51 -26.40
C LEU A 603 17.59 -2.50 -25.22
N ALA A 604 16.58 -1.65 -25.31
CA ALA A 604 15.53 -1.61 -24.29
C ALA A 604 14.39 -2.55 -24.68
N TRP A 605 14.07 -3.51 -23.81
CA TRP A 605 13.01 -4.47 -24.03
C TRP A 605 11.71 -4.03 -23.37
N HIS A 606 10.60 -4.39 -24.01
CA HIS A 606 9.26 -4.38 -23.45
C HIS A 606 8.60 -5.72 -23.77
N ALA A 607 7.89 -6.30 -22.81
CA ALA A 607 7.15 -7.53 -22.98
C ALA A 607 5.77 -7.36 -22.36
N ASP A 608 4.75 -7.37 -23.19
CA ASP A 608 3.36 -7.48 -22.76
C ASP A 608 2.87 -8.93 -22.85
N ASP A 609 1.57 -9.18 -22.68
CA ASP A 609 1.02 -10.53 -22.75
C ASP A 609 1.15 -11.18 -24.13
N ASP A 610 1.23 -10.38 -25.21
CA ASP A 610 1.27 -10.85 -26.57
C ASP A 610 2.71 -10.97 -27.12
N ALA A 611 3.51 -9.90 -26.96
CA ALA A 611 4.76 -9.78 -27.70
C ALA A 611 5.91 -9.19 -26.86
N ALA A 612 7.12 -9.70 -27.12
CA ALA A 612 8.37 -9.10 -26.72
C ALA A 612 8.88 -8.17 -27.83
N THR A 613 9.04 -6.90 -27.49
CA THR A 613 9.48 -5.83 -28.41
C THR A 613 10.80 -5.26 -27.93
N CYS A 614 11.76 -5.12 -28.85
CA CYS A 614 13.04 -4.47 -28.61
C CYS A 614 13.09 -3.09 -29.25
N PHE A 615 13.56 -2.11 -28.49
CA PHE A 615 13.90 -0.77 -28.97
C PHE A 615 15.41 -0.64 -29.03
N ALA A 616 15.97 -0.53 -30.23
CA ALA A 616 17.40 -0.29 -30.45
C ALA A 616 17.63 1.22 -30.59
N VAL A 617 18.36 1.80 -29.62
CA VAL A 617 18.74 3.22 -29.58
C VAL A 617 20.18 3.36 -30.03
N HIS A 618 20.41 4.15 -31.09
CA HIS A 618 21.72 4.38 -31.67
C HIS A 618 22.32 5.74 -31.25
N PRO A 619 23.64 5.87 -31.28
CA PRO A 619 24.30 7.16 -30.98
C PRO A 619 23.87 8.29 -31.95
N SER A 620 23.37 7.93 -33.16
CA SER A 620 22.82 8.90 -34.12
C SER A 620 21.52 9.57 -33.66
N GLY A 621 20.87 9.02 -32.64
CA GLY A 621 19.51 9.40 -32.23
C GLY A 621 18.41 8.59 -32.90
N GLU A 622 18.74 7.71 -33.82
CA GLU A 622 17.80 6.80 -34.45
C GLU A 622 17.33 5.74 -33.43
N ILE A 623 16.04 5.44 -33.47
CA ILE A 623 15.41 4.40 -32.63
C ILE A 623 14.63 3.47 -33.55
N GLU A 624 14.99 2.20 -33.52
CA GLU A 624 14.33 1.15 -34.27
C GLU A 624 13.53 0.28 -33.29
N ALA A 625 12.26 -0.05 -33.63
CA ALA A 625 11.43 -0.96 -32.84
C ALA A 625 11.23 -2.26 -33.61
N THR A 626 11.48 -3.38 -32.95
CA THR A 626 11.32 -4.73 -33.52
C THR A 626 10.47 -5.59 -32.59
N VAL A 627 9.35 -6.10 -33.11
CA VAL A 627 8.58 -7.15 -32.44
C VAL A 627 9.32 -8.47 -32.68
N ALA A 628 9.98 -8.99 -31.67
CA ALA A 628 10.90 -10.12 -31.80
C ALA A 628 10.16 -11.48 -31.79
N CYS A 629 9.30 -11.70 -30.82
CA CYS A 629 8.59 -12.97 -30.65
C CYS A 629 7.35 -12.80 -29.75
N ARG A 630 6.60 -13.89 -29.57
CA ARG A 630 5.56 -13.95 -28.54
C ARG A 630 6.21 -14.02 -27.14
N THR A 631 5.70 -13.25 -26.21
CA THR A 631 6.22 -13.25 -24.82
C THR A 631 6.19 -14.63 -24.17
N ALA A 632 5.11 -15.40 -24.43
CA ALA A 632 4.96 -16.75 -23.91
C ALA A 632 6.09 -17.70 -24.35
N ASP A 633 6.55 -17.58 -25.61
CA ASP A 633 7.60 -18.44 -26.14
C ASP A 633 8.96 -18.12 -25.52
N ALA A 634 9.28 -16.83 -25.36
CA ALA A 634 10.51 -16.39 -24.69
C ALA A 634 10.51 -16.77 -23.21
N ARG A 635 9.37 -16.58 -22.53
CA ARG A 635 9.20 -16.97 -21.11
C ARG A 635 9.41 -18.47 -20.91
N ALA A 636 8.75 -19.31 -21.73
CA ALA A 636 8.89 -20.77 -21.61
C ALA A 636 10.35 -21.23 -21.79
N ALA A 637 11.07 -20.64 -22.75
CA ALA A 637 12.49 -20.95 -22.97
C ALA A 637 13.38 -20.46 -21.82
N ALA A 638 13.12 -19.25 -21.30
CA ALA A 638 13.87 -18.70 -20.16
C ALA A 638 13.61 -19.49 -18.87
N ASP A 639 12.36 -19.84 -18.58
CA ASP A 639 11.99 -20.65 -17.41
C ASP A 639 12.64 -22.03 -17.45
N ARG A 640 12.66 -22.67 -18.64
CA ARG A 640 13.32 -23.96 -18.85
C ARG A 640 14.82 -23.86 -18.62
N LEU A 641 15.46 -22.86 -19.20
CA LEU A 641 16.90 -22.61 -19.00
C LEU A 641 17.20 -22.37 -17.53
N GLY A 642 16.46 -21.47 -16.87
CA GLY A 642 16.63 -21.17 -15.47
C GLY A 642 16.44 -22.37 -14.55
N PHE A 643 15.46 -23.24 -14.85
CA PHE A 643 15.27 -24.51 -14.13
C PHE A 643 16.49 -25.43 -14.26
N LEU A 644 17.06 -25.57 -15.45
CA LEU A 644 18.23 -26.43 -15.69
C LEU A 644 19.48 -25.90 -14.98
N LEU A 645 19.69 -24.58 -15.01
CA LEU A 645 20.86 -23.92 -14.41
C LEU A 645 20.86 -23.89 -12.88
N ARG A 646 19.68 -23.90 -12.26
CA ARG A 646 19.54 -23.88 -10.78
C ARG A 646 19.47 -25.27 -10.16
N ARG A 647 19.52 -26.34 -10.95
CA ARG A 647 19.56 -27.69 -10.38
C ARG A 647 20.88 -27.91 -9.67
N PRO A 648 20.88 -28.35 -8.38
CA PRO A 648 22.10 -28.76 -7.75
C PRO A 648 22.71 -29.90 -8.58
N ALA A 649 24.04 -29.87 -8.74
CA ALA A 649 24.77 -30.96 -9.30
C ALA A 649 24.58 -32.21 -8.39
N LEU A 650 23.51 -32.95 -8.60
CA LEU A 650 23.31 -34.22 -7.98
C LEU A 650 24.40 -35.14 -8.58
N ALA A 651 25.12 -35.86 -7.74
CA ALA A 651 26.08 -36.88 -8.16
C ALA A 651 25.38 -37.80 -9.19
N GLY A 652 25.51 -37.47 -10.46
CA GLY A 652 24.84 -38.09 -11.59
C GLY A 652 25.78 -38.90 -12.43
N SER A 653 25.26 -39.72 -13.32
CA SER A 653 26.10 -40.37 -14.31
C SER A 653 26.59 -39.36 -15.35
N PRO A 654 27.80 -39.51 -15.91
CA PRO A 654 28.31 -38.64 -16.99
C PRO A 654 27.35 -38.47 -18.16
N GLN A 655 26.52 -39.47 -18.45
CA GLN A 655 25.50 -39.42 -19.51
C GLN A 655 24.34 -38.47 -19.18
N ARG A 656 23.95 -38.33 -17.90
CA ARG A 656 22.93 -37.39 -17.44
C ARG A 656 23.44 -35.98 -17.51
N ASP A 657 24.69 -35.74 -17.12
CA ASP A 657 25.30 -34.43 -17.15
C ASP A 657 25.44 -33.91 -18.57
N GLU A 658 25.82 -34.81 -19.51
CA GLU A 658 25.91 -34.48 -20.94
C GLU A 658 24.55 -34.19 -21.55
N ARG A 659 23.49 -34.89 -21.12
CA ARG A 659 22.12 -34.58 -21.54
C ARG A 659 21.68 -33.21 -21.05
N ILE A 660 21.94 -32.86 -19.78
CA ILE A 660 21.58 -31.54 -19.21
C ILE A 660 22.34 -30.43 -19.93
N ARG A 661 23.64 -30.61 -20.22
CA ARG A 661 24.41 -29.61 -20.99
C ARG A 661 23.80 -29.38 -22.36
N ARG A 662 23.43 -30.44 -23.07
CA ARG A 662 22.78 -30.33 -24.38
C ARG A 662 21.45 -29.59 -24.30
N GLU A 663 20.60 -29.90 -23.33
CA GLU A 663 19.35 -29.20 -23.10
C GLU A 663 19.58 -27.70 -22.78
N ILE A 664 20.60 -27.33 -22.02
CA ILE A 664 21.00 -25.94 -21.76
C ILE A 664 21.38 -25.23 -23.06
N ASP A 665 22.22 -25.88 -23.89
CA ASP A 665 22.64 -25.30 -25.18
C ASP A 665 21.47 -25.14 -26.14
N GLU A 666 20.54 -26.09 -26.20
CA GLU A 666 19.31 -26.01 -26.99
C GLU A 666 18.42 -24.84 -26.51
N CYS A 667 18.23 -24.66 -25.20
CA CYS A 667 17.47 -23.53 -24.65
C CYS A 667 18.15 -22.19 -24.95
N ALA A 668 19.47 -22.10 -24.85
CA ALA A 668 20.22 -20.89 -25.16
C ALA A 668 20.14 -20.54 -26.66
N ALA A 669 20.25 -21.55 -27.54
CA ALA A 669 20.05 -21.37 -28.99
C ALA A 669 18.63 -20.91 -29.30
N ARG A 670 17.63 -21.47 -28.64
CA ARG A 670 16.24 -21.05 -28.84
C ARG A 670 15.99 -19.61 -28.39
N LEU A 671 16.55 -19.19 -27.26
CA LEU A 671 16.46 -17.78 -26.82
C LEU A 671 17.17 -16.85 -27.80
N ARG A 672 18.29 -17.26 -28.38
CA ARG A 672 18.98 -16.48 -29.42
C ARG A 672 18.10 -16.31 -30.65
N GLU A 673 17.49 -17.38 -31.17
CA GLU A 673 16.55 -17.36 -32.30
C GLU A 673 15.38 -16.40 -32.03
N LEU A 674 14.85 -16.39 -30.80
CA LEU A 674 13.69 -15.58 -30.43
C LEU A 674 14.03 -14.11 -30.20
N LEU A 675 15.19 -13.80 -29.60
CA LEU A 675 15.48 -12.47 -29.05
C LEU A 675 16.66 -11.75 -29.73
N VAL A 676 17.58 -12.48 -30.40
CA VAL A 676 18.76 -11.87 -31.01
C VAL A 676 18.64 -11.86 -32.56
N ASP A 677 18.25 -12.95 -33.15
CA ASP A 677 18.20 -13.05 -34.60
C ASP A 677 17.19 -12.11 -35.29
N PRO A 678 16.04 -11.75 -34.65
CA PRO A 678 15.11 -10.76 -35.20
C PRO A 678 15.59 -9.30 -35.09
N LEU A 679 16.64 -9.00 -34.30
CA LEU A 679 17.11 -7.63 -34.14
C LEU A 679 17.56 -7.01 -35.48
N PRO A 680 17.47 -5.68 -35.65
CA PRO A 680 18.01 -4.96 -36.81
C PRO A 680 19.48 -5.28 -37.03
N GLU A 681 19.91 -5.26 -38.28
CA GLU A 681 21.31 -5.55 -38.63
C GLU A 681 22.28 -4.57 -37.94
N SER A 682 21.90 -3.30 -37.81
CA SER A 682 22.60 -2.25 -37.07
C SER A 682 22.88 -2.67 -35.62
N ALA A 683 21.89 -3.21 -34.93
CA ALA A 683 22.01 -3.68 -33.56
C ALA A 683 22.76 -5.03 -33.46
N ARG A 684 22.61 -5.92 -34.47
CA ARG A 684 23.35 -7.19 -34.45
C ARG A 684 24.85 -7.01 -34.71
N ARG A 685 25.24 -6.00 -35.53
CA ARG A 685 26.64 -5.68 -35.87
C ARG A 685 27.31 -4.71 -34.92
N ALA A 686 26.61 -4.18 -33.90
CA ALA A 686 27.22 -3.30 -32.92
C ALA A 686 28.40 -4.01 -32.22
N SER A 687 29.45 -3.27 -31.92
CA SER A 687 30.58 -3.83 -31.15
C SER A 687 30.24 -4.03 -29.66
N ALA A 688 29.29 -3.26 -29.15
CA ALA A 688 28.81 -3.37 -27.78
C ALA A 688 27.29 -3.14 -27.68
N ARG A 689 26.67 -3.91 -26.82
CA ARG A 689 25.24 -3.81 -26.49
C ARG A 689 25.04 -3.50 -25.01
N ILE A 690 24.20 -2.54 -24.71
CA ILE A 690 23.70 -2.27 -23.36
C ILE A 690 22.23 -2.76 -23.33
N VAL A 691 21.95 -3.79 -22.54
CA VAL A 691 20.64 -4.41 -22.50
C VAL A 691 19.87 -3.94 -21.27
N ILE A 692 18.66 -3.44 -21.49
CA ILE A 692 17.69 -3.14 -20.46
C ILE A 692 16.57 -4.18 -20.58
N PRO A 693 16.60 -5.26 -19.79
CA PRO A 693 15.60 -6.32 -19.88
C PRO A 693 14.28 -5.87 -19.24
N TYR A 694 13.17 -6.58 -19.49
CA TYR A 694 11.85 -6.24 -19.00
C TYR A 694 11.04 -7.48 -18.64
N GLY A 695 10.42 -7.47 -17.46
CA GLY A 695 9.53 -8.55 -17.05
C GLY A 695 10.21 -9.92 -17.06
N PRO A 696 9.62 -10.91 -17.76
CA PRO A 696 10.18 -12.27 -17.84
C PRO A 696 11.54 -12.35 -18.54
N LEU A 697 11.97 -11.30 -19.22
CA LEU A 697 13.27 -11.27 -19.90
C LEU A 697 14.43 -10.91 -18.96
N CYS A 698 14.16 -10.53 -17.72
CA CYS A 698 15.21 -10.24 -16.71
C CYS A 698 16.05 -11.46 -16.36
N ASP A 699 15.51 -12.67 -16.50
CA ASP A 699 16.23 -13.93 -16.29
C ASP A 699 16.97 -14.44 -17.54
N VAL A 700 16.92 -13.71 -18.68
CA VAL A 700 17.60 -14.10 -19.92
C VAL A 700 19.07 -13.64 -19.90
N PRO A 701 20.04 -14.57 -20.07
CA PRO A 701 21.45 -14.20 -20.13
C PRO A 701 21.86 -13.71 -21.53
N PHE A 702 21.43 -12.46 -21.89
CA PHE A 702 21.71 -11.87 -23.20
C PHE A 702 23.20 -11.82 -23.54
N HIS A 703 24.09 -11.70 -22.55
CA HIS A 703 25.54 -11.69 -22.72
C HIS A 703 26.12 -13.06 -23.14
N ALA A 704 25.34 -14.15 -22.96
CA ALA A 704 25.80 -15.51 -23.17
C ALA A 704 25.02 -16.29 -24.25
N ILE A 705 23.82 -15.86 -24.62
CA ILE A 705 23.05 -16.53 -25.68
C ILE A 705 23.55 -16.19 -27.09
N ASP A 706 24.22 -15.06 -27.29
CA ASP A 706 24.88 -14.71 -28.57
C ASP A 706 26.37 -15.09 -28.50
N ARG A 707 26.72 -16.25 -29.01
CA ARG A 707 28.06 -16.87 -28.94
C ARG A 707 28.77 -16.83 -30.26
N GLY A 708 30.11 -16.95 -30.19
CA GLY A 708 30.95 -17.16 -31.34
C GLY A 708 31.90 -15.99 -31.64
N ARG A 709 32.70 -16.15 -32.72
CA ARG A 709 33.67 -15.13 -33.14
C ARG A 709 32.93 -13.88 -33.63
N GLY A 710 33.15 -12.76 -32.93
CA GLY A 710 32.52 -11.49 -33.27
C GLY A 710 31.21 -11.22 -32.50
N ALA A 711 30.81 -12.04 -31.54
CA ALA A 711 29.73 -11.70 -30.64
C ALA A 711 30.01 -10.36 -29.93
N PRO A 712 29.03 -9.46 -29.84
CA PRO A 712 29.22 -8.15 -29.23
C PRO A 712 29.39 -8.26 -27.73
N ARG A 713 30.22 -7.40 -27.16
CA ARG A 713 30.22 -7.22 -25.70
C ARG A 713 28.84 -6.81 -25.23
N THR A 714 28.30 -7.50 -24.27
CA THR A 714 26.97 -7.23 -23.73
C THR A 714 27.04 -6.92 -22.25
N SER A 715 26.54 -5.75 -21.87
CA SER A 715 26.36 -5.33 -20.47
C SER A 715 24.90 -4.99 -20.22
N TYR A 716 24.56 -4.78 -18.95
CA TYR A 716 23.17 -4.51 -18.57
C TYR A 716 23.02 -3.13 -17.92
N ALA A 717 21.83 -2.57 -17.99
CA ALA A 717 21.41 -1.41 -17.24
C ALA A 717 20.00 -1.61 -16.70
N PRO A 718 19.66 -1.06 -15.52
CA PRO A 718 18.34 -1.28 -14.92
C PRO A 718 17.21 -0.55 -15.66
N SER A 719 17.45 0.69 -16.11
CA SER A 719 16.52 1.47 -16.93
C SER A 719 17.31 2.48 -17.78
N LEU A 720 16.66 3.04 -18.78
CA LEU A 720 17.23 4.09 -19.64
C LEU A 720 17.57 5.34 -18.81
N SER A 721 16.67 5.74 -17.94
CA SER A 721 16.86 6.92 -17.10
C SER A 721 18.01 6.75 -16.10
N ALA A 722 18.15 5.56 -15.49
CA ALA A 722 19.27 5.24 -14.60
C ALA A 722 20.60 5.23 -15.36
N PHE A 723 20.64 4.60 -16.54
CA PHE A 723 21.80 4.58 -17.43
C PHE A 723 22.27 5.99 -17.79
N VAL A 724 21.36 6.85 -18.23
CA VAL A 724 21.69 8.24 -18.62
C VAL A 724 22.16 9.07 -17.43
N ALA A 725 21.48 8.93 -16.28
CA ALA A 725 21.86 9.66 -15.06
C ALA A 725 23.30 9.32 -14.64
N ARG A 726 23.67 8.05 -14.70
CA ARG A 726 25.04 7.59 -14.36
C ARG A 726 26.06 8.02 -15.37
N ARG A 727 25.79 7.89 -16.67
CA ARG A 727 26.71 8.34 -17.74
C ARG A 727 26.99 9.84 -17.68
N ARG A 728 26.02 10.66 -17.24
CA ARG A 728 26.20 12.14 -17.08
C ARG A 728 26.92 12.53 -15.81
N SER A 729 26.79 11.72 -14.76
CA SER A 729 27.38 11.97 -13.46
C SER A 729 28.09 10.71 -12.97
N PRO A 730 29.19 10.27 -13.60
CA PRO A 730 30.00 9.20 -13.07
C PRO A 730 30.49 9.65 -11.69
N GLY A 731 30.11 8.95 -10.62
CA GLY A 731 30.47 9.34 -9.24
C GLY A 731 31.98 9.58 -9.13
N ALA A 732 32.33 10.74 -8.63
CA ALA A 732 33.71 11.15 -8.52
C ALA A 732 34.38 10.45 -7.32
N ARG A 733 34.75 9.18 -7.48
CA ARG A 733 35.89 8.69 -6.71
C ARG A 733 37.15 8.98 -7.51
N ASP A 734 38.12 9.52 -6.80
CA ASP A 734 39.43 9.87 -7.37
C ASP A 734 39.94 8.69 -8.23
N ALA A 735 40.02 8.88 -9.55
CA ALA A 735 40.51 7.87 -10.47
C ALA A 735 41.95 7.38 -10.11
N GLY A 736 42.59 8.07 -9.15
CA GLY A 736 43.91 7.77 -8.57
C GLY A 736 43.88 6.89 -7.31
N ALA A 737 42.74 6.76 -6.62
CA ALA A 737 42.66 5.99 -5.35
C ALA A 737 42.78 4.50 -5.62
N ARG A 738 43.91 3.92 -5.17
CA ARG A 738 44.22 2.49 -5.25
C ARG A 738 43.79 1.78 -3.95
N THR A 739 42.50 1.84 -3.60
CA THR A 739 41.96 1.20 -2.41
C THR A 739 41.00 0.09 -2.82
N ALA A 740 41.10 -1.07 -2.20
CA ALA A 740 40.21 -2.18 -2.40
C ALA A 740 39.78 -2.80 -1.06
N LEU A 741 38.56 -3.27 -1.01
CA LEU A 741 38.01 -4.08 0.06
C LEU A 741 37.72 -5.47 -0.49
N VAL A 742 38.34 -6.50 0.13
CA VAL A 742 38.09 -7.90 -0.18
C VAL A 742 37.42 -8.55 1.02
N VAL A 743 36.22 -9.06 0.81
CA VAL A 743 35.41 -9.71 1.84
C VAL A 743 35.24 -11.20 1.49
N SER A 744 35.52 -12.06 2.43
CA SER A 744 35.46 -13.54 2.24
C SER A 744 34.76 -14.20 3.42
N VAL A 745 33.54 -14.74 3.19
CA VAL A 745 32.78 -15.44 4.22
C VAL A 745 32.49 -16.86 3.72
N ALA A 746 33.41 -17.77 4.03
CA ALA A 746 33.32 -19.17 3.65
C ALA A 746 32.49 -20.01 4.64
N ASP A 747 31.99 -21.16 4.18
CA ASP A 747 31.39 -22.20 5.01
C ASP A 747 31.66 -23.60 4.41
N SER A 748 31.01 -24.63 4.97
CA SER A 748 31.18 -26.00 4.50
C SER A 748 30.66 -26.26 3.07
N PHE A 749 29.80 -25.39 2.54
CA PHE A 749 29.23 -25.51 1.20
C PHE A 749 30.07 -24.81 0.13
N ALA A 750 30.80 -23.76 0.52
CA ALA A 750 31.68 -22.98 -0.36
C ALA A 750 33.03 -22.68 0.31
N PRO A 751 33.86 -23.72 0.52
CA PRO A 751 35.14 -23.59 1.24
C PRO A 751 36.21 -22.81 0.46
N ARG A 752 36.09 -22.66 -0.87
CA ARG A 752 37.06 -21.93 -1.69
C ARG A 752 36.93 -20.41 -1.60
N ILE A 753 35.83 -19.87 -1.07
CA ILE A 753 35.64 -18.43 -0.87
C ILE A 753 36.82 -17.78 -0.13
N GLU A 754 37.38 -18.46 0.89
CA GLU A 754 38.51 -17.92 1.66
C GLU A 754 39.78 -17.85 0.82
N SER A 755 40.05 -18.92 0.04
CA SER A 755 41.23 -18.98 -0.84
C SER A 755 41.09 -18.01 -2.02
N GLU A 756 39.88 -17.83 -2.58
CA GLU A 756 39.56 -16.83 -3.61
C GLU A 756 39.91 -15.42 -3.12
N GLY A 757 39.41 -15.02 -1.95
CA GLY A 757 39.67 -13.71 -1.40
C GLY A 757 41.14 -13.45 -1.13
N ALA A 758 41.85 -14.42 -0.54
CA ALA A 758 43.30 -14.29 -0.28
C ALA A 758 44.11 -14.16 -1.58
N GLU A 759 43.81 -14.93 -2.62
CA GLU A 759 44.47 -14.83 -3.93
C GLU A 759 44.23 -13.50 -4.61
N ILE A 760 42.97 -13.02 -4.60
CA ILE A 760 42.57 -11.70 -5.15
C ILE A 760 43.29 -10.57 -4.41
N ALA A 761 43.30 -10.60 -3.08
CA ALA A 761 44.01 -9.63 -2.27
C ALA A 761 45.51 -9.57 -2.59
N ALA A 762 46.13 -10.73 -2.77
CA ALA A 762 47.55 -10.83 -3.18
C ALA A 762 47.78 -10.20 -4.56
N ILE A 763 46.93 -10.51 -5.55
CA ILE A 763 47.02 -9.94 -6.91
C ILE A 763 46.94 -8.40 -6.87
N LEU A 764 45.95 -7.87 -6.15
CA LEU A 764 45.71 -6.43 -6.04
C LEU A 764 46.88 -5.72 -5.34
N ARG A 765 47.47 -6.33 -4.26
CA ARG A 765 48.64 -5.77 -3.57
C ARG A 765 49.85 -5.75 -4.46
N GLN A 766 50.11 -6.83 -5.23
CA GLN A 766 51.21 -6.91 -6.19
C GLN A 766 51.11 -5.78 -7.26
N ALA A 767 49.88 -5.37 -7.60
CA ALA A 767 49.64 -4.26 -8.51
C ALA A 767 49.70 -2.88 -7.82
N GLY A 768 50.09 -2.79 -6.57
CA GLY A 768 50.18 -1.56 -5.81
C GLY A 768 48.86 -0.97 -5.33
N THR A 769 47.86 -1.80 -5.12
CA THR A 769 46.58 -1.41 -4.52
C THR A 769 46.62 -1.61 -3.00
N GLU A 770 46.16 -0.63 -2.23
CA GLU A 770 45.96 -0.76 -0.79
C GLU A 770 44.75 -1.65 -0.55
N VAL A 771 44.93 -2.79 0.10
CA VAL A 771 43.84 -3.79 0.27
C VAL A 771 43.50 -3.97 1.74
N THR A 772 42.24 -3.68 2.08
CA THR A 772 41.61 -4.11 3.34
C THR A 772 41.00 -5.49 3.14
N GLU A 773 41.34 -6.44 3.99
CA GLU A 773 40.77 -7.80 3.96
C GLU A 773 39.85 -7.99 5.17
N LEU A 774 38.63 -8.49 4.92
CA LEU A 774 37.69 -8.95 5.93
C LEU A 774 37.41 -10.44 5.66
N GLY A 775 37.97 -11.33 6.47
CA GLY A 775 37.80 -12.76 6.31
C GLY A 775 37.37 -13.48 7.60
N GLY A 776 36.71 -14.60 7.47
CA GLY A 776 36.27 -15.42 8.61
C GLY A 776 35.43 -14.63 9.61
N ALA A 777 35.77 -14.74 10.90
CA ALA A 777 35.03 -14.05 11.99
C ALA A 777 35.16 -12.52 11.99
N HIS A 778 36.13 -11.97 11.26
CA HIS A 778 36.33 -10.51 11.15
C HIS A 778 35.45 -9.86 10.09
N ALA A 779 34.86 -10.62 9.20
CA ALA A 779 33.95 -10.14 8.17
C ALA A 779 32.55 -9.85 8.72
N THR A 780 32.46 -9.02 9.77
CA THR A 780 31.19 -8.62 10.38
C THR A 780 30.50 -7.52 9.58
N ALA A 781 29.18 -7.41 9.71
CA ALA A 781 28.39 -6.37 9.06
C ALA A 781 28.88 -4.95 9.42
N ALA A 782 29.26 -4.73 10.68
CA ALA A 782 29.81 -3.47 11.15
C ALA A 782 31.16 -3.12 10.51
N ALA A 783 32.09 -4.10 10.44
CA ALA A 783 33.39 -3.92 9.80
C ALA A 783 33.24 -3.64 8.29
N PHE A 784 32.29 -4.32 7.65
CA PHE A 784 31.97 -4.10 6.24
C PHE A 784 31.44 -2.67 6.00
N ALA A 785 30.45 -2.26 6.80
CA ALA A 785 29.85 -0.92 6.67
C ALA A 785 30.87 0.21 6.92
N ASP A 786 31.85 0.01 7.80
CA ASP A 786 32.94 0.98 8.04
C ASP A 786 33.96 1.01 6.90
N ALA A 787 34.32 -0.11 6.32
CA ALA A 787 35.36 -0.20 5.29
C ALA A 787 34.85 0.12 3.87
N ALA A 788 33.63 -0.30 3.52
CA ALA A 788 33.09 -0.19 2.16
C ALA A 788 33.08 1.26 1.60
N PRO A 789 32.73 2.30 2.37
CA PRO A 789 32.77 3.69 1.87
C PRO A 789 34.17 4.18 1.43
N ARG A 790 35.23 3.55 1.88
CA ARG A 790 36.63 3.97 1.57
C ARG A 790 37.23 3.23 0.38
N ALA A 791 36.62 2.15 -0.08
CA ALA A 791 37.15 1.30 -1.14
C ALA A 791 36.69 1.78 -2.54
N ALA A 792 37.62 1.92 -3.49
CA ALA A 792 37.30 2.18 -4.90
C ALA A 792 36.91 0.90 -5.64
N LEU A 793 37.33 -0.27 -5.15
CA LEU A 793 36.97 -1.60 -5.63
C LEU A 793 36.52 -2.45 -4.44
N LEU A 794 35.32 -3.00 -4.53
CA LEU A 794 34.80 -4.00 -3.57
C LEU A 794 34.78 -5.35 -4.26
N HIS A 795 35.39 -6.36 -3.66
CA HIS A 795 35.19 -7.77 -4.00
C HIS A 795 34.53 -8.45 -2.82
N VAL A 796 33.33 -8.99 -3.02
CA VAL A 796 32.52 -9.60 -1.97
C VAL A 796 32.22 -11.05 -2.36
N ALA A 797 33.03 -11.97 -1.82
CA ALA A 797 32.85 -13.40 -1.96
C ALA A 797 32.13 -13.96 -0.72
N THR A 798 30.84 -14.19 -0.86
CA THR A 798 29.96 -14.66 0.22
C THR A 798 28.68 -15.27 -0.35
N HIS A 799 27.87 -15.89 0.52
CA HIS A 799 26.54 -16.32 0.10
C HIS A 799 25.61 -15.15 -0.15
N GLY A 800 24.98 -15.14 -1.33
CA GLY A 800 23.84 -14.32 -1.63
C GLY A 800 22.54 -15.06 -1.28
N ARG A 801 21.52 -14.32 -0.89
CA ARG A 801 20.17 -14.83 -0.73
C ARG A 801 19.22 -14.01 -1.56
N PHE A 802 18.41 -14.73 -2.33
CA PHE A 802 17.29 -14.17 -3.08
C PHE A 802 16.02 -14.97 -2.79
N ASP A 803 14.96 -14.31 -2.39
CA ASP A 803 13.64 -14.92 -2.18
C ASP A 803 12.61 -14.13 -2.97
N SER A 804 12.02 -14.74 -3.98
CA SER A 804 11.00 -14.10 -4.83
C SER A 804 9.69 -13.80 -4.08
N ALA A 805 9.40 -14.54 -3.00
CA ALA A 805 8.25 -14.28 -2.14
C ALA A 805 8.48 -13.10 -1.18
N HIS A 806 9.76 -12.83 -0.86
CA HIS A 806 10.18 -11.76 0.05
C HIS A 806 11.39 -11.00 -0.52
N PRO A 807 11.23 -10.24 -1.60
CA PRO A 807 12.36 -9.63 -2.31
C PRO A 807 13.17 -8.65 -1.44
N ALA A 808 12.51 -8.02 -0.48
CA ALA A 808 13.15 -7.12 0.49
C ALA A 808 14.10 -7.85 1.46
N ALA A 809 13.96 -9.16 1.60
CA ALA A 809 14.88 -10.02 2.36
C ALA A 809 16.11 -10.45 1.55
N ALA A 810 16.25 -10.02 0.29
CA ALA A 810 17.48 -10.23 -0.48
C ALA A 810 18.67 -9.59 0.23
N GLY A 811 19.80 -10.30 0.27
CA GLY A 811 20.96 -9.81 1.00
C GLY A 811 22.19 -10.67 0.81
N ILE A 812 23.29 -10.25 1.43
CA ILE A 812 24.58 -10.95 1.48
C ILE A 812 24.90 -11.40 2.90
N ARG A 813 25.55 -12.52 3.03
CA ARG A 813 25.93 -13.10 4.32
C ARG A 813 27.24 -12.48 4.84
N MET A 814 27.21 -11.98 6.09
CA MET A 814 28.42 -11.66 6.84
C MET A 814 28.66 -12.72 7.93
N ALA A 815 29.76 -12.63 8.63
CA ALA A 815 30.11 -13.61 9.68
C ALA A 815 29.09 -13.64 10.82
N ASP A 816 28.56 -12.48 11.18
CA ASP A 816 27.63 -12.28 12.30
C ASP A 816 26.15 -12.31 11.88
N ARG A 817 25.81 -11.79 10.69
CA ARG A 817 24.42 -11.66 10.22
C ARG A 817 24.30 -11.50 8.71
N TRP A 818 23.08 -11.44 8.21
CA TRP A 818 22.78 -11.02 6.84
C TRP A 818 22.69 -9.48 6.77
N ILE A 819 23.22 -8.89 5.70
CA ILE A 819 23.01 -7.49 5.33
C ILE A 819 21.94 -7.45 4.24
N GLY A 820 20.82 -6.78 4.51
CA GLY A 820 19.72 -6.67 3.57
C GLY A 820 19.95 -5.60 2.50
N ALA A 821 19.13 -5.66 1.44
CA ALA A 821 19.20 -4.73 0.32
C ALA A 821 19.09 -3.25 0.73
N ARG A 822 18.26 -2.91 1.72
CA ARG A 822 18.11 -1.52 2.21
C ARG A 822 19.38 -1.00 2.89
N GLU A 823 20.05 -1.83 3.67
CA GLU A 823 21.31 -1.48 4.32
C GLU A 823 22.41 -1.31 3.27
N LEU A 824 22.45 -2.18 2.25
CA LEU A 824 23.38 -2.06 1.12
C LEU A 824 23.20 -0.75 0.35
N ALA A 825 21.96 -0.29 0.17
CA ALA A 825 21.67 0.98 -0.50
C ALA A 825 22.22 2.22 0.23
N ARG A 826 22.55 2.10 1.51
CA ARG A 826 23.04 3.19 2.38
C ARG A 826 24.56 3.16 2.63
N LEU A 827 25.26 2.20 2.07
CA LEU A 827 26.69 1.98 2.35
C LEU A 827 27.63 3.11 1.93
N GLY A 828 27.15 4.17 1.28
CA GLY A 828 28.02 5.28 0.83
C GLY A 828 29.07 4.86 -0.21
N VAL A 829 28.79 3.85 -1.00
CA VAL A 829 29.69 3.27 -2.01
C VAL A 829 29.62 3.94 -3.38
N SER A 830 29.15 5.19 -3.43
CA SER A 830 29.01 5.94 -4.68
C SER A 830 30.33 6.01 -5.46
N GLY A 831 30.32 5.68 -6.74
CA GLY A 831 31.50 5.64 -7.63
C GLY A 831 32.41 4.43 -7.45
N ALA A 832 32.09 3.46 -6.55
CA ALA A 832 32.89 2.26 -6.42
C ALA A 832 32.57 1.24 -7.51
N ASN A 833 33.57 0.45 -7.90
CA ASN A 833 33.40 -0.77 -8.70
C ASN A 833 33.13 -1.95 -7.76
N VAL A 834 32.16 -2.82 -8.09
CA VAL A 834 31.74 -3.89 -7.20
C VAL A 834 31.75 -5.24 -7.92
N VAL A 835 32.37 -6.23 -7.32
CA VAL A 835 32.31 -7.63 -7.75
C VAL A 835 31.63 -8.45 -6.67
N LEU A 836 30.48 -9.02 -7.00
CA LEU A 836 29.72 -9.91 -6.14
C LEU A 836 29.91 -11.35 -6.61
N SER A 837 30.78 -12.09 -5.96
CA SER A 837 31.09 -13.49 -6.25
C SER A 837 30.17 -14.47 -5.48
N GLY A 838 29.00 -13.99 -5.03
CA GLY A 838 28.00 -14.81 -4.34
C GLY A 838 26.90 -15.30 -5.28
N CYS A 839 26.32 -16.46 -4.96
CA CYS A 839 25.23 -17.04 -5.74
C CYS A 839 24.01 -16.08 -5.83
N GLU A 840 23.44 -15.95 -7.02
CA GLU A 840 22.20 -15.18 -7.28
C GLU A 840 22.23 -13.69 -6.82
N THR A 841 23.43 -13.12 -6.61
CA THR A 841 23.57 -11.72 -6.16
C THR A 841 23.08 -10.68 -7.19
N GLY A 842 23.08 -11.05 -8.46
CA GLY A 842 22.56 -10.24 -9.56
C GLY A 842 21.10 -10.49 -9.89
N ARG A 843 20.46 -11.44 -9.23
CA ARG A 843 19.08 -11.77 -9.46
C ARG A 843 18.15 -10.66 -8.96
N VAL A 844 17.14 -10.36 -9.77
CA VAL A 844 16.14 -9.35 -9.43
C VAL A 844 14.74 -9.97 -9.35
N HIS A 845 13.95 -9.49 -8.42
CA HIS A 845 12.50 -9.71 -8.44
C HIS A 845 11.87 -8.55 -9.22
N VAL A 846 10.99 -8.88 -10.14
CA VAL A 846 10.20 -7.89 -10.87
C VAL A 846 8.83 -7.82 -10.21
N GLY A 847 8.63 -6.77 -9.45
CA GLY A 847 7.38 -6.48 -8.74
C GLY A 847 6.36 -5.73 -9.62
N PRO A 848 5.23 -5.33 -9.03
CA PRO A 848 4.25 -4.49 -9.69
C PRO A 848 4.90 -3.20 -10.23
N GLY A 849 4.48 -2.75 -11.42
CA GLY A 849 5.08 -1.59 -12.08
C GLY A 849 6.48 -1.84 -12.63
N HIS A 850 6.85 -3.11 -12.81
CA HIS A 850 8.19 -3.53 -13.23
C HIS A 850 9.32 -2.94 -12.37
N GLU A 851 9.01 -2.63 -11.11
CA GLU A 851 10.01 -2.27 -10.11
C GLU A 851 10.86 -3.49 -9.81
N THR A 852 12.17 -3.34 -10.02
CA THR A 852 13.12 -4.40 -9.69
C THR A 852 13.55 -4.31 -8.23
N SER A 853 13.82 -5.42 -7.58
CA SER A 853 14.37 -5.48 -6.23
C SER A 853 15.41 -6.58 -6.12
N GLY A 854 16.40 -6.38 -5.25
CA GLY A 854 17.52 -7.28 -5.04
C GLY A 854 18.80 -6.56 -4.63
N VAL A 855 19.86 -7.33 -4.39
CA VAL A 855 21.15 -6.82 -3.92
C VAL A 855 21.77 -5.85 -4.92
N LEU A 856 21.79 -6.21 -6.21
CA LEU A 856 22.40 -5.39 -7.25
C LEU A 856 21.66 -4.06 -7.44
N ARG A 857 20.33 -4.09 -7.42
CA ARG A 857 19.52 -2.86 -7.50
C ARG A 857 19.81 -1.91 -6.33
N ALA A 858 19.94 -2.45 -5.12
CA ALA A 858 20.27 -1.66 -3.94
C ALA A 858 21.61 -0.93 -4.09
N LEU A 859 22.61 -1.61 -4.60
CA LEU A 859 23.93 -1.03 -4.89
C LEU A 859 23.89 0.00 -6.03
N CYS A 860 23.05 -0.23 -7.06
CA CYS A 860 22.78 0.80 -8.08
C CYS A 860 22.19 2.06 -7.44
N GLY A 861 21.25 1.91 -6.52
CA GLY A 861 20.69 3.02 -5.73
C GLY A 861 21.74 3.73 -4.88
N ALA A 862 22.72 3.01 -4.32
CA ALA A 862 23.87 3.57 -3.61
C ALA A 862 24.88 4.29 -4.54
N GLY A 863 24.67 4.20 -5.85
CA GLY A 863 25.46 4.95 -6.83
C GLY A 863 26.77 4.33 -7.24
N ILE A 864 26.92 3.00 -7.24
CA ILE A 864 28.13 2.30 -7.73
C ILE A 864 28.47 2.65 -9.17
N ALA A 865 29.74 2.53 -9.58
CA ALA A 865 30.17 2.80 -10.95
C ALA A 865 29.83 1.66 -11.90
N GLU A 866 30.40 0.49 -11.71
CA GLU A 866 30.15 -0.73 -12.44
C GLU A 866 30.00 -1.91 -11.47
N ALA A 867 29.36 -2.99 -11.90
CA ALA A 867 29.27 -4.19 -11.11
C ALA A 867 29.41 -5.46 -11.96
N ILE A 868 29.99 -6.52 -11.35
CA ILE A 868 29.87 -7.90 -11.78
C ILE A 868 29.04 -8.64 -10.74
N ALA A 869 28.04 -9.41 -11.17
CA ALA A 869 27.19 -10.20 -10.30
C ALA A 869 26.78 -11.52 -10.98
N THR A 870 26.07 -12.41 -10.28
CA THR A 870 25.68 -13.71 -10.79
C THR A 870 24.16 -13.87 -10.95
N MET A 871 23.71 -14.50 -12.03
CA MET A 871 22.29 -14.79 -12.30
C MET A 871 21.79 -16.10 -11.67
N TRP A 872 22.69 -17.06 -11.45
CA TRP A 872 22.39 -18.36 -10.84
C TRP A 872 23.57 -18.87 -10.02
N PRO A 873 23.37 -19.91 -9.19
CA PRO A 873 24.45 -20.51 -8.40
C PRO A 873 25.61 -21.00 -9.27
N THR A 874 26.82 -20.57 -8.95
CA THR A 874 28.04 -20.97 -9.65
C THR A 874 28.72 -22.13 -8.96
N HIS A 875 29.51 -22.89 -9.70
CA HIS A 875 30.39 -23.89 -9.11
C HIS A 875 31.59 -23.20 -8.44
N ASP A 876 31.87 -23.54 -7.18
CA ASP A 876 32.82 -22.85 -6.31
C ASP A 876 34.24 -22.73 -6.94
N ALA A 877 34.72 -23.78 -7.63
CA ALA A 877 36.05 -23.81 -8.22
C ALA A 877 36.17 -22.93 -9.48
N GLU A 878 35.19 -23.02 -10.37
CA GLU A 878 35.17 -22.29 -11.66
C GLU A 878 34.85 -20.82 -11.46
N GLY A 879 33.99 -20.50 -10.50
CA GLY A 879 33.68 -19.11 -10.10
C GLY A 879 34.94 -18.43 -9.57
N ALA A 880 35.66 -19.07 -8.63
CA ALA A 880 36.90 -18.55 -8.08
C ALA A 880 37.96 -18.37 -9.17
N ALA A 881 38.11 -19.34 -10.10
CA ALA A 881 39.09 -19.26 -11.19
C ALA A 881 38.78 -18.08 -12.14
N LEU A 882 37.51 -17.85 -12.50
CA LEU A 882 37.10 -16.73 -13.36
C LEU A 882 37.35 -15.41 -12.67
N MET A 883 37.02 -15.26 -11.37
CA MET A 883 37.21 -14.02 -10.61
C MET A 883 38.69 -13.71 -10.39
N THR A 884 39.53 -14.75 -10.10
CA THR A 884 40.97 -14.57 -10.05
C THR A 884 41.54 -14.07 -11.39
N ALA A 885 41.09 -14.65 -12.51
CA ALA A 885 41.53 -14.21 -13.85
C ALA A 885 41.07 -12.78 -14.13
N PHE A 886 39.85 -12.44 -13.74
CA PHE A 886 39.33 -11.08 -13.87
C PHE A 886 40.20 -10.07 -13.11
N HIS A 887 40.50 -10.32 -11.83
CA HIS A 887 41.30 -9.39 -11.04
C HIS A 887 42.74 -9.25 -11.55
N ARG A 888 43.31 -10.31 -12.11
CA ARG A 888 44.61 -10.21 -12.81
C ARG A 888 44.53 -9.28 -14.02
N ALA A 889 43.53 -9.45 -14.88
CA ALA A 889 43.34 -8.60 -16.03
C ALA A 889 43.05 -7.15 -15.62
N TRP A 890 42.18 -6.94 -14.61
CA TRP A 890 41.88 -5.63 -14.06
C TRP A 890 43.11 -4.90 -13.49
N SER A 891 43.97 -5.61 -12.78
CA SER A 891 45.15 -5.03 -12.08
C SER A 891 46.22 -4.53 -13.04
N VAL A 892 46.36 -5.13 -14.23
CA VAL A 892 47.34 -4.75 -15.24
C VAL A 892 46.80 -3.75 -16.29
N SER A 893 45.50 -3.50 -16.25
CA SER A 893 44.85 -2.59 -17.21
C SER A 893 45.29 -1.14 -16.99
N PRO A 894 45.61 -0.37 -18.07
CA PRO A 894 46.02 0.99 -17.97
C PRO A 894 44.88 1.87 -17.43
N ARG A 895 45.14 2.68 -16.42
CA ARG A 895 44.20 3.62 -15.84
C ARG A 895 44.21 4.96 -16.60
N SER A 896 43.57 4.97 -17.74
CA SER A 896 43.42 6.13 -18.60
C SER A 896 41.98 6.32 -19.04
N ALA A 897 41.66 7.37 -19.75
CA ALA A 897 40.33 7.60 -20.30
C ALA A 897 39.83 6.44 -21.23
N ASN A 898 40.76 5.63 -21.74
CA ASN A 898 40.51 4.45 -22.55
C ASN A 898 40.68 3.11 -21.78
N GLN A 899 40.52 3.14 -20.45
CA GLN A 899 40.59 1.91 -19.65
C GLN A 899 39.46 0.97 -20.06
N PRO A 900 39.75 -0.36 -20.23
CA PRO A 900 38.70 -1.34 -20.45
C PRO A 900 37.72 -1.36 -19.26
N THR A 901 36.43 -1.43 -19.56
CA THR A 901 35.40 -1.52 -18.53
C THR A 901 35.41 -2.93 -17.90
N MET A 902 34.72 -3.10 -16.76
CA MET A 902 34.53 -4.43 -16.18
C MET A 902 33.83 -5.37 -17.19
N ALA A 903 32.92 -4.83 -17.99
CA ALA A 903 32.25 -5.58 -19.03
C ALA A 903 33.16 -6.03 -20.18
N ASP A 904 34.16 -5.22 -20.56
CA ASP A 904 35.15 -5.58 -21.58
C ASP A 904 35.97 -6.80 -21.13
N LEU A 905 36.52 -6.72 -19.91
CA LEU A 905 37.38 -7.77 -19.37
C LEU A 905 36.60 -9.07 -19.11
N LEU A 906 35.40 -8.96 -18.56
CA LEU A 906 34.55 -10.12 -18.32
C LEU A 906 34.18 -10.82 -19.65
N HIS A 907 33.81 -10.04 -20.66
CA HIS A 907 33.47 -10.59 -21.99
C HIS A 907 34.62 -11.35 -22.63
N GLU A 908 35.85 -10.83 -22.56
CA GLU A 908 37.06 -11.52 -23.08
C GLU A 908 37.29 -12.84 -22.37
N LEU A 909 37.18 -12.87 -21.04
CA LEU A 909 37.38 -14.07 -20.23
C LEU A 909 36.27 -15.11 -20.46
N GLN A 910 35.05 -14.67 -20.63
CA GLN A 910 33.90 -15.55 -20.92
C GLN A 910 34.03 -16.17 -22.32
N ARG A 911 34.45 -15.40 -23.29
CA ARG A 911 34.72 -15.89 -24.65
C ARG A 911 35.87 -16.88 -24.68
N ASP A 912 36.95 -16.65 -23.89
CA ASP A 912 38.04 -17.59 -23.74
C ASP A 912 37.57 -18.90 -23.05
N ALA A 913 36.73 -18.82 -22.02
CA ALA A 913 36.14 -20.00 -21.38
C ALA A 913 35.26 -20.81 -22.34
N ASP A 914 34.39 -20.14 -23.12
CA ASP A 914 33.54 -20.77 -24.13
C ASP A 914 34.40 -21.47 -25.21
N ASN A 915 35.44 -20.80 -25.73
CA ASN A 915 36.39 -21.39 -26.71
C ASN A 915 37.16 -22.59 -26.15
N ARG A 916 37.40 -22.65 -24.86
CA ARG A 916 38.06 -23.81 -24.19
C ARG A 916 37.09 -24.94 -23.86
N GLY A 917 35.77 -24.78 -24.18
CA GLY A 917 34.75 -25.78 -23.92
C GLY A 917 34.35 -25.86 -22.43
N VAL A 918 34.56 -24.81 -21.65
CA VAL A 918 34.01 -24.74 -20.29
C VAL A 918 32.48 -24.74 -20.38
N PRO A 919 31.76 -25.52 -19.56
CA PRO A 919 30.33 -25.61 -19.60
C PRO A 919 29.65 -24.22 -19.42
N PHE A 920 28.62 -23.98 -20.21
CA PHE A 920 27.84 -22.72 -20.18
C PHE A 920 27.43 -22.31 -18.77
N ALA A 921 26.96 -23.27 -17.97
CA ALA A 921 26.50 -23.02 -16.60
C ALA A 921 27.54 -22.36 -15.68
N HIS A 922 28.83 -22.51 -15.98
CA HIS A 922 29.92 -22.06 -15.12
C HIS A 922 30.37 -20.64 -15.45
N TRP A 923 30.61 -20.34 -16.73
CA TRP A 923 31.12 -19.03 -17.12
C TRP A 923 29.99 -17.99 -17.38
N ALA A 924 28.85 -18.44 -17.86
CA ALA A 924 27.75 -17.56 -18.24
C ALA A 924 26.90 -17.07 -17.03
N ALA A 925 27.21 -17.54 -15.82
CA ALA A 925 26.54 -17.06 -14.62
C ALA A 925 26.86 -15.60 -14.30
N PHE A 926 28.06 -15.16 -14.60
CA PHE A 926 28.52 -13.80 -14.33
C PHE A 926 28.12 -12.83 -15.44
N PHE A 927 27.63 -11.69 -15.08
CA PHE A 927 27.31 -10.62 -16.00
C PHE A 927 27.78 -9.27 -15.47
N ALA A 928 28.00 -8.32 -16.36
CA ALA A 928 28.42 -6.98 -16.01
C ALA A 928 27.26 -5.99 -16.14
N LEU A 929 27.09 -5.18 -15.10
CA LEU A 929 26.24 -3.99 -15.14
C LEU A 929 27.17 -2.81 -15.42
N SER A 930 26.88 -2.06 -16.49
CA SER A 930 27.64 -0.86 -16.87
C SER A 930 26.71 0.34 -17.02
N HIS A 931 27.26 1.49 -16.77
CA HIS A 931 26.58 2.78 -16.94
C HIS A 931 27.20 3.63 -18.01
#